data_819f53f26ca4b464785aab9d8e465b98
#
_entry.id   819f53f26ca4b464785aab9d8e465b98
#
_cell.length_a   1.000
_cell.length_b   1.000
_cell.length_c   1.000
_cell.angle_alpha   90.00
_cell.angle_beta   90.00
_cell.angle_gamma   90.00
#
_symmetry.space_group_name_H-M   'P 1'
#
loop_
_entity.id
_entity.type
_entity.pdbx_description
1 polymer ?
#
loop_
_entity_poly.entity_id
_entity_poly.type
_entity_poly.pdbx_seq_one_letter_code
_entity_poly.pdbx_strand_id
1 'polypeptide(L)'
;MCGIVGYIGPRNAIPLIISGLRKLEYRGYDSAGIAEICGDRIEITRTVGKLGNLEARLIDQDVGKVGKVGKVEKVQKVQKVEKVGKVEKVGKVEKVEKVQKVDKVTNVTNVQNITNLPNSPNSPNLPNVGVGHTRWATHGGVTEENAHPHISMDGDVAIVHNGIVENFTELRRELQVEGVIFTSETDTEVIVHLIARYTKQGLNLETAANMAFKQLRGSQAIVVISTQEPDKMIATRIGNAGGVVVGLGDGESFVASDVPGILEHTRKMVFLDDGEVVVATRAGATFRKLNGEAIQKQVHTIAWDPVSAEKGEYRHFMQKEIFEQARALTDTIRGRVNFQTGAVHLEELNLKHVPSRIYSVACGTSKNSALVGKFLIEKIAQIPVEVDYGSEFRYRDPLILPDTVVLGITQSGETADTLAAMQSGRERGAQVWSIINAVGSQAERVSDGFIPMRTGPEIGVCSTKTFVASIVDQYLLACALGQETTDHGRRTTVRNAALDLAHLPNLVSRLLEANPVYEALANLYHDREHFLFLGRGINYPIALEGALKLKEVSYIHAEGYPAGEMKHGPIALIDEKMPVVCIAVRDHVYEKMLSQIEQVKARHGIVIAIATEGDEQMAKKADHVIWVPEAPEMLYPVLIAIHMQRMAYHFAIRRGCDVDQPRNLAKSVTVE
;
A
#
# COMPACT_ATOMS: atom_id res chain seq x y z
N MET A 1 -5.99 -3.20 -5.79
CA MET A 1 -5.42 -4.52 -5.50
C MET A 1 -6.29 -5.26 -4.50
N CYS A 2 -6.28 -6.60 -4.54
CA CYS A 2 -7.15 -7.42 -3.73
C CYS A 2 -6.36 -8.15 -2.63
N GLY A 3 -7.00 -8.48 -1.51
CA GLY A 3 -6.44 -9.32 -0.46
C GLY A 3 -6.92 -10.76 -0.61
N ILE A 4 -5.98 -11.71 -0.59
CA ILE A 4 -6.27 -13.15 -0.55
C ILE A 4 -5.80 -13.72 0.77
N VAL A 5 -6.63 -14.58 1.39
CA VAL A 5 -6.25 -15.44 2.52
C VAL A 5 -6.90 -16.81 2.33
N GLY A 6 -6.10 -17.88 2.35
CA GLY A 6 -6.50 -19.26 2.37
C GLY A 6 -5.97 -19.97 3.62
N TYR A 7 -6.73 -20.90 4.14
CA TYR A 7 -6.38 -21.70 5.30
C TYR A 7 -6.75 -23.17 5.10
N ILE A 8 -5.86 -24.04 5.54
CA ILE A 8 -6.11 -25.47 5.67
C ILE A 8 -5.47 -26.00 6.97
N GLY A 9 -6.29 -26.56 7.88
CA GLY A 9 -5.79 -26.99 9.17
C GLY A 9 -6.88 -27.47 10.12
N PRO A 10 -6.54 -27.72 11.41
CA PRO A 10 -7.47 -28.24 12.39
C PRO A 10 -8.41 -27.18 12.98
N ARG A 11 -8.11 -25.89 12.82
CA ARG A 11 -8.89 -24.79 13.41
C ARG A 11 -10.03 -24.37 12.49
N ASN A 12 -11.02 -23.63 13.02
CA ASN A 12 -12.06 -23.01 12.21
C ASN A 12 -11.45 -22.01 11.23
N ALA A 13 -11.73 -22.18 9.92
CA ALA A 13 -11.15 -21.36 8.85
C ALA A 13 -11.68 -19.92 8.88
N ILE A 14 -12.98 -19.71 9.14
CA ILE A 14 -13.62 -18.38 9.04
C ILE A 14 -12.94 -17.31 9.89
N PRO A 15 -12.74 -17.48 11.22
CA PRO A 15 -12.11 -16.45 12.05
C PRO A 15 -10.69 -16.12 11.60
N LEU A 16 -9.92 -17.12 11.15
CA LEU A 16 -8.54 -16.96 10.70
C LEU A 16 -8.48 -16.16 9.40
N ILE A 17 -9.33 -16.51 8.44
CA ILE A 17 -9.42 -15.83 7.15
C ILE A 17 -9.89 -14.38 7.34
N ILE A 18 -10.93 -14.16 8.15
CA ILE A 18 -11.43 -12.81 8.44
C ILE A 18 -10.35 -11.96 9.14
N SER A 19 -9.62 -12.52 10.12
CA SER A 19 -8.49 -11.82 10.76
C SER A 19 -7.43 -11.42 9.74
N GLY A 20 -7.06 -12.33 8.85
CA GLY A 20 -6.09 -12.08 7.80
C GLY A 20 -6.57 -11.05 6.77
N LEU A 21 -7.83 -11.17 6.30
CA LEU A 21 -8.43 -10.22 5.36
C LEU A 21 -8.52 -8.81 5.95
N ARG A 22 -8.79 -8.68 7.26
CA ARG A 22 -8.80 -7.39 7.95
C ARG A 22 -7.43 -6.69 7.88
N LYS A 23 -6.36 -7.46 7.95
CA LYS A 23 -4.98 -6.96 7.80
C LYS A 23 -4.60 -6.67 6.34
N LEU A 24 -5.39 -7.14 5.37
CA LEU A 24 -5.21 -6.92 3.94
C LEU A 24 -6.27 -5.97 3.34
N GLU A 25 -7.23 -5.44 4.13
CA GLU A 25 -8.32 -4.60 3.62
C GLU A 25 -7.81 -3.31 2.95
N TYR A 26 -6.63 -2.83 3.33
CA TYR A 26 -5.96 -1.70 2.66
C TYR A 26 -5.63 -1.97 1.17
N ARG A 27 -5.71 -3.23 0.74
CA ARG A 27 -5.49 -3.66 -0.65
C ARG A 27 -6.76 -3.63 -1.50
N GLY A 28 -7.95 -3.75 -0.89
CA GLY A 28 -9.23 -3.71 -1.61
C GLY A 28 -10.39 -3.74 -0.63
N TYR A 29 -11.45 -3.00 -0.92
CA TYR A 29 -12.59 -2.82 -0.02
C TYR A 29 -13.93 -2.60 -0.76
N ASP A 30 -13.98 -2.85 -2.06
CA ASP A 30 -15.19 -2.68 -2.88
C ASP A 30 -16.20 -3.79 -2.61
N SER A 31 -15.71 -4.99 -2.36
CA SER A 31 -16.48 -6.14 -1.92
C SER A 31 -15.60 -7.14 -1.19
N ALA A 32 -16.21 -8.00 -0.39
CA ALA A 32 -15.52 -9.07 0.32
C ALA A 32 -16.32 -10.37 0.28
N GLY A 33 -15.64 -11.50 0.39
CA GLY A 33 -16.30 -12.78 0.48
C GLY A 33 -15.37 -13.90 0.94
N ILE A 34 -16.01 -15.00 1.33
CA ILE A 34 -15.37 -16.21 1.84
C ILE A 34 -16.05 -17.44 1.24
N ALA A 35 -15.27 -18.47 0.94
CA ALA A 35 -15.75 -19.81 0.64
C ALA A 35 -15.10 -20.80 1.60
N GLU A 36 -15.90 -21.76 2.10
CA GLU A 36 -15.46 -22.80 3.00
C GLU A 36 -16.04 -24.16 2.61
N ILE A 37 -15.30 -25.24 2.85
CA ILE A 37 -15.77 -26.60 2.59
C ILE A 37 -16.50 -27.09 3.83
N CYS A 38 -17.82 -27.34 3.68
CA CYS A 38 -18.72 -27.85 4.71
C CYS A 38 -19.23 -29.25 4.33
N GLY A 39 -18.52 -30.31 4.73
CA GLY A 39 -18.82 -31.66 4.32
C GLY A 39 -18.57 -31.88 2.83
N ASP A 40 -19.64 -32.13 2.08
CA ASP A 40 -19.63 -32.41 0.65
C ASP A 40 -19.94 -31.20 -0.25
N ARG A 41 -20.03 -30.01 0.32
CA ARG A 41 -20.37 -28.79 -0.40
C ARG A 41 -19.46 -27.60 -0.04
N ILE A 42 -19.41 -26.61 -0.93
CA ILE A 42 -18.79 -25.31 -0.65
C ILE A 42 -19.89 -24.31 -0.27
N GLU A 43 -19.76 -23.71 0.90
CA GLU A 43 -20.60 -22.59 1.31
C GLU A 43 -19.88 -21.27 0.99
N ILE A 44 -20.59 -20.32 0.34
CA ILE A 44 -20.03 -19.01 -0.05
C ILE A 44 -20.87 -17.92 0.58
N THR A 45 -20.18 -16.94 1.18
CA THR A 45 -20.78 -15.68 1.63
C THR A 45 -20.05 -14.52 1.01
N ARG A 46 -20.78 -13.59 0.35
CA ARG A 46 -20.23 -12.40 -0.32
C ARG A 46 -21.01 -11.16 0.10
N THR A 47 -20.35 -10.01 0.10
CA THR A 47 -20.97 -8.72 0.37
C THR A 47 -20.30 -7.62 -0.43
N VAL A 48 -21.07 -6.60 -0.78
CA VAL A 48 -20.55 -5.33 -1.31
C VAL A 48 -20.05 -4.45 -0.17
N GLY A 49 -18.96 -3.72 -0.41
CA GLY A 49 -18.35 -2.79 0.55
C GLY A 49 -17.29 -3.43 1.45
N LYS A 50 -16.99 -2.74 2.53
CA LYS A 50 -15.91 -3.10 3.47
C LYS A 50 -16.15 -4.45 4.16
N LEU A 51 -15.06 -5.06 4.64
CA LEU A 51 -15.06 -6.38 5.31
C LEU A 51 -16.06 -6.47 6.46
N GLY A 52 -16.32 -5.37 7.18
CA GLY A 52 -17.33 -5.33 8.24
C GLY A 52 -18.74 -5.75 7.80
N ASN A 53 -19.11 -5.55 6.52
CA ASN A 53 -20.38 -6.03 5.99
C ASN A 53 -20.42 -7.55 5.89
N LEU A 54 -19.31 -8.18 5.49
CA LEU A 54 -19.15 -9.63 5.45
C LEU A 54 -19.22 -10.23 6.86
N GLU A 55 -18.55 -9.61 7.83
CA GLU A 55 -18.58 -10.02 9.22
C GLU A 55 -20.00 -10.01 9.80
N ALA A 56 -20.75 -8.92 9.57
CA ALA A 56 -22.15 -8.80 10.00
C ALA A 56 -23.03 -9.92 9.39
N ARG A 57 -22.85 -10.20 8.09
CA ARG A 57 -23.61 -11.23 7.39
C ARG A 57 -23.31 -12.66 7.90
N LEU A 58 -22.04 -12.95 8.23
CA LEU A 58 -21.64 -14.22 8.80
C LEU A 58 -22.27 -14.43 10.18
N ILE A 59 -22.30 -13.39 11.05
CA ILE A 59 -22.95 -13.44 12.36
C ILE A 59 -24.45 -13.72 12.22
N ASP A 60 -25.15 -13.04 11.30
CA ASP A 60 -26.59 -13.24 11.08
C ASP A 60 -26.91 -14.66 10.60
N GLN A 61 -26.05 -15.26 9.76
CA GLN A 61 -26.18 -16.65 9.32
C GLN A 61 -26.02 -17.66 10.45
N ASP A 62 -25.08 -17.46 11.37
CA ASP A 62 -24.87 -18.33 12.54
C ASP A 62 -26.03 -18.24 13.53
N VAL A 63 -26.55 -17.03 13.80
CA VAL A 63 -27.75 -16.84 14.63
C VAL A 63 -28.96 -17.54 14.00
N GLY A 64 -29.10 -17.52 12.68
CA GLY A 64 -30.14 -18.24 11.95
C GLY A 64 -30.01 -19.77 12.02
N LYS A 65 -28.79 -20.31 12.05
CA LYS A 65 -28.51 -21.76 12.22
C LYS A 65 -28.83 -22.24 13.65
N VAL A 66 -28.51 -21.44 14.70
CA VAL A 66 -28.79 -21.75 16.13
C VAL A 66 -30.28 -21.66 16.43
N GLY A 67 -31.06 -20.80 15.77
CA GLY A 67 -32.51 -20.70 15.97
C GLY A 67 -33.34 -21.88 15.50
N LYS A 68 -32.75 -22.88 14.83
CA LYS A 68 -33.39 -24.16 14.47
C LYS A 68 -33.19 -25.27 15.50
N VAL A 69 -32.37 -25.04 16.51
CA VAL A 69 -32.12 -26.01 17.60
C VAL A 69 -32.48 -25.35 18.94
N GLY A 70 -33.76 -25.47 19.32
CA GLY A 70 -34.24 -25.11 20.67
C GLY A 70 -34.84 -23.70 20.78
N LYS A 71 -36.12 -23.67 21.18
CA LYS A 71 -36.85 -22.45 21.57
C LYS A 71 -36.13 -21.77 22.74
N VAL A 72 -35.59 -20.60 22.51
CA VAL A 72 -35.18 -19.69 23.56
C VAL A 72 -36.17 -18.52 23.62
N GLU A 73 -36.56 -18.17 24.84
CA GLU A 73 -37.64 -17.23 25.19
C GLU A 73 -37.39 -15.81 24.60
N LYS A 74 -38.51 -15.17 24.34
CA LYS A 74 -38.67 -13.85 23.75
C LYS A 74 -37.83 -12.75 24.43
N VAL A 75 -36.94 -12.13 23.70
CA VAL A 75 -36.52 -10.78 24.00
C VAL A 75 -37.45 -9.80 23.25
N GLN A 76 -37.99 -8.85 24.01
CA GLN A 76 -39.01 -7.91 23.55
C GLN A 76 -38.61 -7.07 22.35
N LYS A 77 -39.50 -6.98 21.37
CA LYS A 77 -39.44 -6.08 20.24
C LYS A 77 -39.32 -4.62 20.66
N VAL A 78 -38.33 -3.92 20.16
CA VAL A 78 -38.37 -2.46 20.07
C VAL A 78 -39.25 -2.06 18.90
N GLN A 79 -40.30 -1.30 19.18
CA GLN A 79 -41.27 -0.86 18.19
C GLN A 79 -40.68 0.16 17.20
N LYS A 80 -41.02 -0.02 15.93
CA LYS A 80 -40.87 0.96 14.85
C LYS A 80 -41.47 2.32 15.24
N VAL A 81 -40.72 3.38 15.06
CA VAL A 81 -41.26 4.75 15.06
C VAL A 81 -41.78 5.05 13.65
N GLU A 82 -43.08 5.21 13.54
CA GLU A 82 -43.75 5.67 12.31
C GLU A 82 -43.60 7.18 12.11
N LYS A 83 -43.66 7.58 10.86
CA LYS A 83 -43.56 8.93 10.33
C LYS A 83 -44.49 9.90 11.04
N VAL A 84 -43.98 11.05 11.49
CA VAL A 84 -44.80 12.20 11.87
C VAL A 84 -44.92 13.15 10.67
N GLY A 85 -46.14 13.45 10.33
CA GLY A 85 -46.51 14.34 9.24
C GLY A 85 -46.30 15.83 9.56
N LYS A 86 -46.46 16.63 8.54
CA LYS A 86 -46.36 18.09 8.46
C LYS A 86 -46.93 18.84 9.68
N VAL A 87 -46.17 19.81 10.17
CA VAL A 87 -46.72 20.86 11.08
C VAL A 87 -46.60 22.21 10.39
N GLU A 88 -47.76 22.89 10.31
CA GLU A 88 -47.92 24.27 9.89
C GLU A 88 -47.48 25.26 10.99
N LYS A 89 -47.12 26.46 10.57
CA LYS A 89 -46.65 27.58 11.39
C LYS A 89 -47.70 28.06 12.39
N VAL A 90 -47.35 28.27 13.65
CA VAL A 90 -47.85 29.38 14.49
C VAL A 90 -46.81 29.71 15.55
N GLY A 91 -46.72 30.98 15.87
CA GLY A 91 -45.62 31.69 16.50
C GLY A 91 -45.50 31.67 18.03
N LYS A 92 -44.43 32.39 18.41
CA LYS A 92 -44.04 32.97 19.71
C LYS A 92 -43.41 32.06 20.77
N VAL A 93 -42.20 32.44 21.02
CA VAL A 93 -41.23 32.21 22.09
C VAL A 93 -41.82 32.07 23.49
N GLU A 94 -41.41 31.04 24.22
CA GLU A 94 -41.05 31.10 25.63
C GLU A 94 -40.04 30.02 25.99
N LYS A 95 -39.15 30.34 26.96
CA LYS A 95 -37.98 29.57 27.42
C LYS A 95 -38.36 28.15 27.84
N VAL A 96 -37.58 27.16 27.35
CA VAL A 96 -37.48 25.86 28.00
C VAL A 96 -36.02 25.61 28.36
N GLU A 97 -35.73 25.64 29.64
CA GLU A 97 -34.53 25.11 30.23
C GLU A 97 -34.54 23.57 30.22
N LYS A 98 -33.36 23.02 30.03
CA LYS A 98 -33.01 21.60 30.20
C LYS A 98 -33.47 20.64 29.10
N VAL A 99 -32.67 20.59 28.05
CA VAL A 99 -32.51 19.34 27.28
C VAL A 99 -31.39 18.53 27.96
N GLN A 100 -31.76 17.41 28.56
CA GLN A 100 -30.81 16.39 29.01
C GLN A 100 -30.01 15.88 27.80
N LYS A 101 -28.68 15.79 27.99
CA LYS A 101 -27.77 15.15 27.05
C LYS A 101 -28.29 13.76 26.68
N VAL A 102 -28.55 13.57 25.41
CA VAL A 102 -28.62 12.23 24.84
C VAL A 102 -27.19 11.74 24.73
N ASP A 103 -26.87 10.76 25.55
CA ASP A 103 -25.54 10.14 25.54
C ASP A 103 -25.24 9.50 24.18
N LYS A 104 -23.99 9.67 23.81
CA LYS A 104 -23.32 9.11 22.62
C LYS A 104 -23.81 7.68 22.35
N VAL A 105 -24.27 7.44 21.14
CA VAL A 105 -24.23 6.09 20.56
C VAL A 105 -22.76 5.71 20.45
N THR A 106 -22.28 4.99 21.43
CA THR A 106 -21.00 4.30 21.36
C THR A 106 -21.12 3.24 20.29
N ASN A 107 -20.30 3.37 19.24
CA ASN A 107 -20.00 2.27 18.34
C ASN A 107 -19.43 1.13 19.21
N VAL A 108 -20.26 0.17 19.56
CA VAL A 108 -19.82 -1.08 20.16
C VAL A 108 -19.21 -1.90 19.03
N THR A 109 -17.91 -1.76 18.86
CA THR A 109 -17.09 -2.74 18.14
C THR A 109 -17.05 -4.01 18.97
N ASN A 110 -18.04 -4.86 18.80
CA ASN A 110 -18.07 -6.19 19.42
C ASN A 110 -17.22 -7.16 18.58
N VAL A 111 -15.91 -6.89 18.54
CA VAL A 111 -14.88 -7.76 17.92
C VAL A 111 -14.78 -9.12 18.65
N GLN A 112 -15.29 -9.22 19.88
CA GLN A 112 -15.20 -10.42 20.70
C GLN A 112 -16.15 -11.56 20.31
N ASN A 113 -17.18 -11.30 19.49
CA ASN A 113 -18.18 -12.34 19.20
C ASN A 113 -17.74 -13.33 18.11
N ILE A 114 -16.83 -12.98 17.23
CA ILE A 114 -16.30 -13.93 16.21
C ILE A 114 -15.16 -14.78 16.79
N THR A 115 -14.39 -14.23 17.74
CA THR A 115 -13.31 -14.97 18.42
C THR A 115 -13.82 -15.97 19.46
N ASN A 116 -15.09 -15.88 19.87
CA ASN A 116 -15.71 -16.75 20.86
C ASN A 116 -16.50 -17.93 20.24
N LEU A 117 -16.38 -18.18 18.93
CA LEU A 117 -16.81 -19.45 18.36
C LEU A 117 -15.99 -20.56 19.03
N PRO A 118 -16.61 -21.61 19.56
CA PRO A 118 -15.92 -22.61 20.38
C PRO A 118 -14.81 -23.28 19.58
N ASN A 119 -13.55 -23.05 19.97
CA ASN A 119 -12.38 -23.79 19.52
C ASN A 119 -12.45 -25.24 20.02
N SER A 120 -13.44 -26.00 19.60
CA SER A 120 -13.46 -27.41 19.84
C SER A 120 -12.86 -28.17 18.67
N PRO A 121 -11.69 -28.80 18.83
CA PRO A 121 -11.03 -29.56 17.75
C PRO A 121 -11.83 -30.75 17.26
N ASN A 122 -12.97 -31.05 17.85
CA ASN A 122 -13.74 -32.26 17.61
C ASN A 122 -15.23 -32.04 17.23
N SER A 123 -15.59 -30.85 16.71
CA SER A 123 -16.92 -30.68 16.14
C SER A 123 -16.92 -31.19 14.70
N PRO A 124 -17.70 -32.21 14.35
CA PRO A 124 -17.67 -32.83 13.01
C PRO A 124 -18.17 -31.93 11.87
N ASN A 125 -18.61 -30.71 12.17
CA ASN A 125 -19.18 -29.75 11.19
C ASN A 125 -18.44 -28.44 11.13
N LEU A 126 -17.25 -28.27 11.70
CA LEU A 126 -16.48 -27.03 11.56
C LEU A 126 -15.66 -27.08 10.26
N PRO A 127 -15.80 -26.08 9.41
CA PRO A 127 -14.99 -25.97 8.20
C PRO A 127 -13.53 -25.78 8.58
N ASN A 128 -12.66 -26.58 7.99
CA ASN A 128 -11.22 -26.54 8.24
C ASN A 128 -10.41 -26.17 6.99
N VAL A 129 -11.10 -25.91 5.89
CA VAL A 129 -10.53 -25.43 4.63
C VAL A 129 -11.39 -24.30 4.08
N GLY A 130 -10.76 -23.19 3.80
CA GLY A 130 -11.47 -22.06 3.20
C GLY A 130 -10.53 -21.07 2.54
N VAL A 131 -11.14 -20.21 1.72
CA VAL A 131 -10.46 -19.09 1.04
C VAL A 131 -11.31 -17.85 1.16
N GLY A 132 -10.67 -16.71 1.31
CA GLY A 132 -11.34 -15.42 1.41
C GLY A 132 -10.65 -14.36 0.59
N HIS A 133 -11.41 -13.32 0.26
CA HIS A 133 -10.98 -12.27 -0.64
C HIS A 133 -11.56 -10.90 -0.26
N THR A 134 -10.75 -9.86 -0.39
CA THR A 134 -11.21 -8.46 -0.43
C THR A 134 -10.90 -7.91 -1.82
N ARG A 135 -11.92 -7.43 -2.53
CA ARG A 135 -11.83 -7.07 -3.95
C ARG A 135 -11.62 -5.57 -4.15
N TRP A 136 -10.75 -5.27 -5.09
CA TRP A 136 -10.68 -4.03 -5.82
C TRP A 136 -11.16 -4.28 -7.24
N ALA A 137 -12.28 -3.68 -7.64
CA ALA A 137 -12.94 -3.98 -8.90
C ALA A 137 -12.13 -3.45 -10.10
N THR A 138 -11.75 -4.37 -11.01
CA THR A 138 -11.12 -4.06 -12.30
C THR A 138 -12.04 -4.41 -13.46
N HIS A 139 -12.70 -5.59 -13.42
CA HIS A 139 -13.64 -6.08 -14.42
C HIS A 139 -14.98 -6.42 -13.76
N GLY A 140 -16.08 -5.93 -14.33
CA GLY A 140 -17.43 -6.05 -13.78
C GLY A 140 -17.69 -5.05 -12.64
N GLY A 141 -18.95 -4.63 -12.48
CA GLY A 141 -19.38 -3.69 -11.45
C GLY A 141 -19.16 -4.18 -10.02
N VAL A 142 -19.38 -3.28 -9.05
CA VAL A 142 -19.32 -3.62 -7.62
C VAL A 142 -20.67 -4.21 -7.22
N THR A 143 -20.83 -5.52 -7.40
CA THR A 143 -22.03 -6.31 -7.06
C THR A 143 -21.65 -7.57 -6.27
N GLU A 144 -22.62 -8.24 -5.66
CA GLU A 144 -22.36 -9.51 -4.93
C GLU A 144 -21.98 -10.65 -5.90
N GLU A 145 -22.55 -10.66 -7.09
CA GLU A 145 -22.26 -11.65 -8.14
C GLU A 145 -20.82 -11.55 -8.63
N ASN A 146 -20.31 -10.32 -8.72
CA ASN A 146 -18.94 -10.02 -9.13
C ASN A 146 -17.92 -10.10 -7.99
N ALA A 147 -18.36 -10.29 -6.74
CA ALA A 147 -17.48 -10.48 -5.61
C ALA A 147 -16.85 -11.88 -5.60
N HIS A 148 -15.59 -11.99 -5.23
CA HIS A 148 -14.93 -13.29 -4.99
C HIS A 148 -15.34 -13.85 -3.62
N PRO A 149 -15.23 -15.17 -3.42
CA PRO A 149 -14.81 -16.26 -4.32
C PRO A 149 -15.82 -16.55 -5.44
N HIS A 150 -15.34 -17.02 -6.61
CA HIS A 150 -16.20 -17.62 -7.65
C HIS A 150 -16.26 -19.14 -7.49
N ILE A 151 -17.41 -19.73 -7.87
CA ILE A 151 -17.66 -21.16 -7.75
C ILE A 151 -18.04 -21.74 -9.13
N SER A 152 -17.66 -22.98 -9.38
CA SER A 152 -18.06 -23.71 -10.59
C SER A 152 -19.57 -23.98 -10.62
N MET A 153 -20.12 -24.18 -11.80
CA MET A 153 -21.57 -24.43 -12.00
C MET A 153 -22.11 -25.62 -11.22
N ASP A 154 -21.27 -26.65 -11.00
CA ASP A 154 -21.58 -27.85 -10.19
C ASP A 154 -21.38 -27.66 -8.69
N GLY A 155 -20.75 -26.57 -8.27
CA GLY A 155 -20.51 -26.29 -6.86
C GLY A 155 -19.28 -26.96 -6.25
N ASP A 156 -18.48 -27.68 -7.03
CA ASP A 156 -17.39 -28.53 -6.53
C ASP A 156 -16.05 -27.79 -6.38
N VAL A 157 -15.86 -26.70 -7.11
CA VAL A 157 -14.60 -25.93 -7.12
C VAL A 157 -14.88 -24.48 -6.79
N ALA A 158 -14.09 -23.88 -5.90
CA ALA A 158 -14.12 -22.45 -5.65
C ALA A 158 -12.71 -21.84 -5.75
N ILE A 159 -12.65 -20.58 -6.23
CA ILE A 159 -11.41 -19.85 -6.41
C ILE A 159 -11.50 -18.43 -5.88
N VAL A 160 -10.34 -17.90 -5.49
CA VAL A 160 -10.08 -16.47 -5.36
C VAL A 160 -8.90 -16.09 -6.25
N HIS A 161 -8.94 -14.87 -6.78
CA HIS A 161 -8.00 -14.46 -7.82
C HIS A 161 -7.64 -12.97 -7.69
N ASN A 162 -6.36 -12.68 -7.81
CA ASN A 162 -5.80 -11.36 -8.08
C ASN A 162 -5.14 -11.39 -9.46
N GLY A 163 -5.43 -10.42 -10.29
CA GLY A 163 -4.89 -10.33 -11.64
C GLY A 163 -5.94 -9.98 -12.68
N ILE A 164 -5.57 -10.10 -13.94
CA ILE A 164 -6.46 -9.92 -15.09
C ILE A 164 -6.21 -11.06 -16.08
N VAL A 165 -7.27 -11.76 -16.46
CA VAL A 165 -7.22 -12.79 -17.51
C VAL A 165 -7.42 -12.10 -18.86
N GLU A 166 -6.34 -11.74 -19.52
CA GLU A 166 -6.37 -10.95 -20.77
C GLU A 166 -7.15 -11.65 -21.91
N ASN A 167 -7.14 -12.97 -21.94
CA ASN A 167 -7.88 -13.76 -22.94
C ASN A 167 -9.24 -14.28 -22.45
N PHE A 168 -9.83 -13.66 -21.40
CA PHE A 168 -11.08 -14.13 -20.80
C PHE A 168 -12.26 -14.17 -21.78
N THR A 169 -12.34 -13.24 -22.74
CA THR A 169 -13.41 -13.20 -23.72
C THR A 169 -13.40 -14.41 -24.64
N GLU A 170 -12.22 -14.88 -25.04
CA GLU A 170 -12.02 -16.07 -25.87
C GLU A 170 -12.42 -17.32 -25.08
N LEU A 171 -11.86 -17.47 -23.86
CA LEU A 171 -12.14 -18.60 -22.96
C LEU A 171 -13.61 -18.67 -22.55
N ARG A 172 -14.24 -17.54 -22.28
CA ARG A 172 -15.67 -17.46 -21.94
C ARG A 172 -16.55 -17.95 -23.07
N ARG A 173 -16.25 -17.55 -24.31
CA ARG A 173 -16.99 -18.01 -25.51
C ARG A 173 -16.84 -19.50 -25.70
N GLU A 174 -15.63 -20.06 -25.54
CA GLU A 174 -15.38 -21.50 -25.63
C GLU A 174 -16.21 -22.28 -24.61
N LEU A 175 -16.18 -21.90 -23.35
CA LEU A 175 -16.93 -22.51 -22.26
C LEU A 175 -18.45 -22.38 -22.46
N GLN A 176 -18.93 -21.26 -22.98
CA GLN A 176 -20.36 -21.10 -23.30
C GLN A 176 -20.84 -22.04 -24.39
N VAL A 177 -20.00 -22.33 -25.39
CA VAL A 177 -20.31 -23.36 -26.42
C VAL A 177 -20.41 -24.74 -25.78
N GLU A 178 -19.65 -25.03 -24.75
CA GLU A 178 -19.73 -26.27 -23.96
C GLU A 178 -20.93 -26.30 -22.97
N GLY A 179 -21.76 -25.24 -22.92
CA GLY A 179 -22.95 -25.16 -22.10
C GLY A 179 -22.72 -24.57 -20.70
N VAL A 180 -21.57 -23.96 -20.43
CA VAL A 180 -21.30 -23.29 -19.16
C VAL A 180 -22.11 -22.00 -19.05
N ILE A 181 -22.83 -21.83 -17.95
CA ILE A 181 -23.59 -20.63 -17.63
C ILE A 181 -22.74 -19.78 -16.68
N PHE A 182 -22.46 -18.56 -17.09
CA PHE A 182 -21.74 -17.56 -16.27
C PHE A 182 -22.71 -16.74 -15.43
N THR A 183 -22.35 -16.49 -14.19
CA THR A 183 -23.16 -15.74 -13.21
C THR A 183 -22.61 -14.35 -12.94
N SER A 184 -21.36 -14.06 -13.34
CA SER A 184 -20.70 -12.77 -13.12
C SER A 184 -20.22 -12.15 -14.44
N GLU A 185 -19.83 -10.89 -14.36
CA GLU A 185 -19.19 -10.15 -15.44
C GLU A 185 -17.67 -10.20 -15.36
N THR A 186 -17.10 -10.86 -14.33
CA THR A 186 -15.67 -10.87 -14.07
C THR A 186 -14.92 -11.75 -15.08
N ASP A 187 -13.68 -11.39 -15.33
CA ASP A 187 -12.71 -12.21 -16.04
C ASP A 187 -12.32 -13.47 -15.25
N THR A 188 -12.42 -13.43 -13.94
CA THR A 188 -12.05 -14.51 -13.01
C THR A 188 -12.90 -15.76 -13.17
N GLU A 189 -14.20 -15.64 -13.47
CA GLU A 189 -15.12 -16.77 -13.49
C GLU A 189 -14.74 -17.83 -14.55
N VAL A 190 -14.01 -17.44 -15.63
CA VAL A 190 -13.51 -18.40 -16.60
C VAL A 190 -12.54 -19.42 -15.99
N ILE A 191 -11.76 -19.02 -14.99
CA ILE A 191 -10.75 -19.87 -14.35
C ILE A 191 -11.41 -21.06 -13.64
N VAL A 192 -12.44 -20.78 -12.84
CA VAL A 192 -13.11 -21.84 -12.07
C VAL A 192 -13.80 -22.84 -12.96
N HIS A 193 -14.39 -22.38 -14.07
CA HIS A 193 -15.03 -23.27 -15.05
C HIS A 193 -14.01 -24.07 -15.87
N LEU A 194 -12.84 -23.52 -16.19
CA LEU A 194 -11.75 -24.29 -16.80
C LEU A 194 -11.27 -25.42 -15.89
N ILE A 195 -11.08 -25.15 -14.60
CA ILE A 195 -10.69 -26.19 -13.64
C ILE A 195 -11.78 -27.25 -13.53
N ALA A 196 -13.05 -26.85 -13.38
CA ALA A 196 -14.18 -27.78 -13.31
C ALA A 196 -14.32 -28.64 -14.58
N ARG A 197 -14.02 -28.10 -15.75
CA ARG A 197 -13.98 -28.87 -17.02
C ARG A 197 -13.02 -30.06 -16.92
N TYR A 198 -11.83 -29.85 -16.37
CA TYR A 198 -10.81 -30.87 -16.23
C TYR A 198 -11.08 -31.85 -15.09
N THR A 199 -11.64 -31.42 -13.98
CA THR A 199 -12.03 -32.34 -12.89
C THR A 199 -13.16 -33.27 -13.32
N LYS A 200 -14.12 -32.81 -14.15
CA LYS A 200 -15.16 -33.65 -14.77
C LYS A 200 -14.61 -34.71 -15.73
N GLN A 201 -13.43 -34.49 -16.29
CA GLN A 201 -12.72 -35.49 -17.10
C GLN A 201 -11.98 -36.53 -16.26
N GLY A 202 -12.12 -36.47 -14.92
CA GLY A 202 -11.52 -37.42 -13.97
C GLY A 202 -10.09 -37.07 -13.57
N LEU A 203 -9.60 -35.86 -13.88
CA LEU A 203 -8.30 -35.42 -13.45
C LEU A 203 -8.38 -34.94 -11.96
N ASN A 204 -7.32 -35.22 -11.19
CA ASN A 204 -7.19 -34.69 -9.85
C ASN A 204 -7.04 -33.16 -9.85
N LEU A 205 -7.33 -32.51 -8.73
CA LEU A 205 -7.36 -31.05 -8.63
C LEU A 205 -6.04 -30.38 -9.04
N GLU A 206 -4.90 -30.96 -8.65
CA GLU A 206 -3.58 -30.40 -9.02
C GLU A 206 -3.39 -30.38 -10.55
N THR A 207 -3.69 -31.50 -11.20
CA THR A 207 -3.55 -31.61 -12.66
C THR A 207 -4.56 -30.72 -13.39
N ALA A 208 -5.81 -30.72 -12.95
CA ALA A 208 -6.88 -29.90 -13.51
C ALA A 208 -6.57 -28.40 -13.41
N ALA A 209 -6.15 -27.95 -12.23
CA ALA A 209 -5.74 -26.56 -12.01
C ALA A 209 -4.54 -26.18 -12.89
N ASN A 210 -3.52 -27.03 -12.97
CA ASN A 210 -2.33 -26.77 -13.77
C ASN A 210 -2.63 -26.68 -15.27
N MET A 211 -3.56 -27.53 -15.77
CA MET A 211 -4.01 -27.45 -17.18
C MET A 211 -4.80 -26.16 -17.45
N ALA A 212 -5.63 -25.72 -16.51
CA ALA A 212 -6.35 -24.46 -16.61
C ALA A 212 -5.38 -23.26 -16.61
N PHE A 213 -4.41 -23.23 -15.67
CA PHE A 213 -3.45 -22.15 -15.52
C PHE A 213 -2.60 -21.91 -16.78
N LYS A 214 -2.23 -22.97 -17.50
CA LYS A 214 -1.47 -22.88 -18.76
C LYS A 214 -2.21 -22.20 -19.90
N GLN A 215 -3.54 -22.08 -19.83
CA GLN A 215 -4.36 -21.43 -20.85
C GLN A 215 -4.54 -19.93 -20.60
N LEU A 216 -4.24 -19.48 -19.39
CA LEU A 216 -4.42 -18.08 -19.02
C LEU A 216 -3.32 -17.20 -19.61
N ARG A 217 -3.69 -16.02 -20.09
CA ARG A 217 -2.77 -14.94 -20.45
C ARG A 217 -2.89 -13.79 -19.46
N GLY A 218 -1.80 -13.06 -19.28
CA GLY A 218 -1.70 -11.99 -18.29
C GLY A 218 -1.16 -12.47 -16.95
N SER A 219 -1.21 -11.61 -15.96
CA SER A 219 -0.64 -11.87 -14.65
C SER A 219 -1.70 -12.37 -13.65
N GLN A 220 -1.42 -13.48 -12.95
CA GLN A 220 -2.39 -14.21 -12.13
C GLN A 220 -1.82 -14.61 -10.77
N ALA A 221 -2.58 -14.42 -9.70
CA ALA A 221 -2.38 -15.04 -8.39
C ALA A 221 -3.71 -15.70 -7.98
N ILE A 222 -3.76 -17.03 -7.99
CA ILE A 222 -4.98 -17.81 -7.86
C ILE A 222 -4.86 -18.76 -6.67
N VAL A 223 -5.95 -18.92 -5.90
CA VAL A 223 -6.06 -19.96 -4.88
C VAL A 223 -7.34 -20.76 -5.12
N VAL A 224 -7.25 -22.08 -5.09
CA VAL A 224 -8.29 -23.04 -5.45
C VAL A 224 -8.55 -24.01 -4.31
N ILE A 225 -9.82 -24.27 -4.02
CA ILE A 225 -10.27 -25.35 -3.14
C ILE A 225 -11.34 -26.20 -3.86
N SER A 226 -11.48 -27.47 -3.50
CA SER A 226 -12.49 -28.37 -4.11
C SER A 226 -13.02 -29.36 -3.08
N THR A 227 -14.34 -29.69 -3.18
CA THR A 227 -14.97 -30.75 -2.41
C THR A 227 -14.47 -32.15 -2.76
N GLN A 228 -13.95 -32.34 -3.96
CA GLN A 228 -13.41 -33.62 -4.42
C GLN A 228 -12.08 -33.98 -3.75
N GLU A 229 -11.28 -32.98 -3.35
CA GLU A 229 -10.02 -33.14 -2.61
C GLU A 229 -9.96 -32.11 -1.48
N PRO A 230 -10.79 -32.27 -0.42
CA PRO A 230 -10.97 -31.25 0.62
C PRO A 230 -9.77 -31.10 1.57
N ASP A 231 -8.76 -31.95 1.42
CA ASP A 231 -7.51 -31.93 2.18
C ASP A 231 -6.39 -31.14 1.48
N LYS A 232 -6.69 -30.50 0.35
CA LYS A 232 -5.73 -29.74 -0.46
C LYS A 232 -6.23 -28.33 -0.78
N MET A 233 -5.29 -27.42 -0.85
CA MET A 233 -5.46 -26.07 -1.40
C MET A 233 -4.35 -25.86 -2.42
N ILE A 234 -4.72 -25.48 -3.66
CA ILE A 234 -3.76 -25.23 -4.73
C ILE A 234 -3.62 -23.72 -4.91
N ALA A 235 -2.38 -23.23 -5.02
CA ALA A 235 -2.18 -21.85 -5.40
C ALA A 235 -1.09 -21.71 -6.46
N THR A 236 -1.21 -20.66 -7.27
CA THR A 236 -0.21 -20.35 -8.32
C THR A 236 0.03 -18.87 -8.39
N ARG A 237 1.20 -18.53 -8.90
CA ARG A 237 1.56 -17.19 -9.34
C ARG A 237 2.11 -17.24 -10.77
N ILE A 238 1.54 -16.40 -11.63
CA ILE A 238 1.94 -16.24 -13.04
C ILE A 238 2.16 -14.74 -13.28
N GLY A 239 3.31 -14.37 -13.80
CA GLY A 239 3.64 -12.97 -14.06
C GLY A 239 3.69 -12.10 -12.78
N ASN A 240 3.25 -10.85 -12.90
CA ASN A 240 3.38 -9.80 -11.87
C ASN A 240 2.05 -9.45 -11.17
N ALA A 241 1.16 -10.42 -10.91
CA ALA A 241 -0.16 -10.19 -10.28
C ALA A 241 -0.12 -9.94 -8.75
N GLY A 242 1.03 -9.61 -8.21
CA GLY A 242 1.27 -9.50 -6.77
C GLY A 242 1.81 -10.79 -6.15
N GLY A 243 2.05 -10.74 -4.84
CA GLY A 243 2.65 -11.87 -4.11
C GLY A 243 1.68 -13.02 -3.88
N VAL A 244 2.22 -14.24 -3.83
CA VAL A 244 1.60 -15.40 -3.19
C VAL A 244 2.58 -15.94 -2.15
N VAL A 245 2.17 -15.86 -0.89
CA VAL A 245 2.95 -16.27 0.27
C VAL A 245 2.31 -17.49 0.90
N VAL A 246 3.10 -18.52 1.14
CA VAL A 246 2.68 -19.74 1.83
C VAL A 246 3.21 -19.72 3.25
N GLY A 247 2.35 -19.71 4.24
CA GLY A 247 2.70 -19.82 5.65
C GLY A 247 2.68 -21.26 6.13
N LEU A 248 3.76 -21.71 6.76
CA LEU A 248 3.89 -23.06 7.29
C LEU A 248 3.72 -23.03 8.81
N GLY A 249 2.60 -23.59 9.29
CA GLY A 249 2.29 -23.77 10.71
C GLY A 249 2.53 -25.22 11.18
N ASP A 250 2.18 -25.50 12.42
CA ASP A 250 2.22 -26.86 12.98
C ASP A 250 0.89 -27.58 12.72
N GLY A 251 0.89 -28.51 11.78
CA GLY A 251 -0.31 -29.21 11.31
C GLY A 251 -1.31 -28.33 10.55
N GLU A 252 -0.86 -27.20 10.01
CA GLU A 252 -1.68 -26.27 9.24
C GLU A 252 -0.86 -25.49 8.21
N SER A 253 -1.51 -25.06 7.15
CA SER A 253 -0.90 -24.21 6.13
C SER A 253 -1.81 -23.03 5.77
N PHE A 254 -1.18 -21.94 5.39
CA PHE A 254 -1.83 -20.71 4.97
C PHE A 254 -1.36 -20.32 3.57
N VAL A 255 -2.21 -19.64 2.81
CA VAL A 255 -1.83 -18.94 1.59
C VAL A 255 -2.36 -17.52 1.67
N ALA A 256 -1.53 -16.52 1.39
CA ALA A 256 -1.97 -15.13 1.39
C ALA A 256 -1.34 -14.34 0.25
N SER A 257 -1.97 -13.26 -0.13
CA SER A 257 -1.40 -12.32 -1.10
C SER A 257 -0.30 -11.42 -0.50
N ASP A 258 -0.18 -11.39 0.84
CA ASP A 258 0.87 -10.62 1.54
C ASP A 258 1.11 -11.15 2.95
N VAL A 259 2.32 -10.93 3.46
CA VAL A 259 2.81 -11.36 4.78
C VAL A 259 1.88 -10.96 5.94
N PRO A 260 1.40 -9.69 6.05
CA PRO A 260 0.55 -9.28 7.17
C PRO A 260 -0.70 -10.14 7.37
N GLY A 261 -1.25 -10.72 6.29
CA GLY A 261 -2.47 -11.54 6.34
C GLY A 261 -2.33 -12.83 7.16
N ILE A 262 -1.10 -13.33 7.35
CA ILE A 262 -0.84 -14.61 8.02
C ILE A 262 0.27 -14.55 9.08
N LEU A 263 0.91 -13.38 9.26
CA LEU A 263 2.04 -13.19 10.17
C LEU A 263 1.71 -13.52 11.65
N GLU A 264 0.46 -13.33 12.06
CA GLU A 264 -0.01 -13.64 13.41
C GLU A 264 0.00 -15.16 13.72
N HIS A 265 -0.11 -15.99 12.68
CA HIS A 265 -0.24 -17.43 12.80
C HIS A 265 1.07 -18.16 12.58
N THR A 266 1.94 -17.66 11.71
CA THR A 266 3.26 -18.24 11.47
C THR A 266 4.24 -17.19 10.96
N ARG A 267 5.51 -17.36 11.31
CA ARG A 267 6.62 -16.57 10.77
C ARG A 267 7.42 -17.31 9.70
N LYS A 268 7.16 -18.63 9.48
CA LYS A 268 7.81 -19.44 8.47
C LYS A 268 7.07 -19.29 7.16
N MET A 269 7.68 -18.64 6.19
CA MET A 269 7.03 -18.28 4.93
C MET A 269 7.84 -18.70 3.72
N VAL A 270 7.12 -19.10 2.68
CA VAL A 270 7.68 -19.41 1.36
C VAL A 270 6.97 -18.52 0.33
N PHE A 271 7.75 -17.87 -0.52
CA PHE A 271 7.22 -16.98 -1.56
C PHE A 271 7.23 -17.72 -2.90
N LEU A 272 6.12 -17.65 -3.65
CA LEU A 272 6.06 -18.17 -5.00
C LEU A 272 6.71 -17.18 -5.98
N ASP A 273 7.52 -17.72 -6.88
CA ASP A 273 8.03 -17.00 -8.03
C ASP A 273 7.11 -17.19 -9.24
N ASP A 274 7.42 -16.51 -10.35
CA ASP A 274 6.65 -16.62 -11.59
C ASP A 274 6.61 -18.05 -12.12
N GLY A 275 5.43 -18.52 -12.52
CA GLY A 275 5.22 -19.86 -13.06
C GLY A 275 5.32 -20.99 -12.03
N GLU A 276 5.20 -20.67 -10.72
CA GLU A 276 5.21 -21.67 -9.66
C GLU A 276 3.81 -22.00 -9.14
N VAL A 277 3.64 -23.26 -8.74
CA VAL A 277 2.42 -23.83 -8.15
C VAL A 277 2.76 -24.45 -6.82
N VAL A 278 1.90 -24.24 -5.82
CA VAL A 278 1.96 -24.90 -4.52
C VAL A 278 0.73 -25.78 -4.31
N VAL A 279 0.95 -26.96 -3.77
CA VAL A 279 -0.09 -27.81 -3.15
C VAL A 279 0.10 -27.73 -1.66
N ALA A 280 -0.76 -26.99 -0.97
CA ALA A 280 -0.77 -26.84 0.47
C ALA A 280 -1.73 -27.84 1.10
N THR A 281 -1.27 -28.51 2.18
CA THR A 281 -2.03 -29.48 2.96
C THR A 281 -1.83 -29.18 4.45
N ARG A 282 -2.53 -29.91 5.33
CA ARG A 282 -2.27 -29.83 6.78
C ARG A 282 -0.86 -30.27 7.18
N ALA A 283 -0.26 -31.17 6.39
CA ALA A 283 1.08 -31.71 6.66
C ALA A 283 2.20 -30.82 6.16
N GLY A 284 1.90 -29.76 5.39
CA GLY A 284 2.87 -28.86 4.80
C GLY A 284 2.56 -28.55 3.33
N ALA A 285 3.56 -28.08 2.59
CA ALA A 285 3.40 -27.64 1.22
C ALA A 285 4.44 -28.28 0.28
N THR A 286 4.04 -28.59 -0.93
CA THR A 286 4.92 -29.04 -2.03
C THR A 286 4.86 -28.05 -3.17
N PHE A 287 5.99 -27.83 -3.83
CA PHE A 287 6.15 -26.78 -4.84
C PHE A 287 6.57 -27.38 -6.18
N ARG A 288 6.00 -26.88 -7.26
CA ARG A 288 6.31 -27.26 -8.65
C ARG A 288 6.30 -26.03 -9.54
N LYS A 289 6.93 -26.13 -10.68
CA LYS A 289 6.69 -25.22 -11.82
C LYS A 289 5.44 -25.63 -12.59
N LEU A 290 4.86 -24.72 -13.35
CA LEU A 290 3.75 -25.00 -14.26
C LEU A 290 4.04 -26.13 -15.26
N ASN A 291 5.31 -26.36 -15.61
CA ASN A 291 5.71 -27.50 -16.45
C ASN A 291 5.68 -28.85 -15.73
N GLY A 292 5.40 -28.87 -14.41
CA GLY A 292 5.34 -30.07 -13.56
C GLY A 292 6.64 -30.43 -12.84
N GLU A 293 7.73 -29.71 -13.06
CA GLU A 293 9.02 -29.90 -12.41
C GLU A 293 8.90 -29.62 -10.91
N ALA A 294 9.27 -30.56 -10.05
CA ALA A 294 9.29 -30.37 -8.61
C ALA A 294 10.48 -29.44 -8.21
N ILE A 295 10.22 -28.49 -7.33
CA ILE A 295 11.21 -27.51 -6.86
C ILE A 295 11.34 -27.50 -5.35
N GLN A 296 12.53 -27.18 -4.86
CA GLN A 296 12.78 -26.92 -3.46
C GLN A 296 12.74 -25.40 -3.23
N LYS A 297 12.01 -24.96 -2.20
CA LYS A 297 11.89 -23.54 -1.85
C LYS A 297 12.54 -23.26 -0.50
N GLN A 298 13.18 -22.11 -0.39
CA GLN A 298 13.71 -21.63 0.88
C GLN A 298 12.58 -21.15 1.79
N VAL A 299 12.61 -21.56 3.05
CA VAL A 299 11.72 -21.05 4.09
C VAL A 299 12.36 -19.82 4.73
N HIS A 300 11.67 -18.69 4.64
CA HIS A 300 12.08 -17.42 5.24
C HIS A 300 11.40 -17.25 6.60
N THR A 301 12.17 -16.83 7.60
CA THR A 301 11.62 -16.46 8.92
C THR A 301 11.42 -14.94 8.97
N ILE A 302 10.17 -14.50 9.02
CA ILE A 302 9.84 -13.06 9.07
C ILE A 302 10.11 -12.51 10.47
N ALA A 303 10.98 -11.50 10.54
CA ALA A 303 11.37 -10.86 11.80
C ALA A 303 10.39 -9.78 12.28
N TRP A 304 9.37 -9.42 11.49
CA TRP A 304 8.43 -8.36 11.87
C TRP A 304 7.65 -8.73 13.13
N ASP A 305 7.46 -7.73 14.00
CA ASP A 305 6.57 -7.85 15.15
C ASP A 305 5.12 -7.63 14.70
N PRO A 306 4.19 -8.58 14.92
CA PRO A 306 2.78 -8.39 14.61
C PRO A 306 2.16 -7.14 15.25
N VAL A 307 2.60 -6.77 16.47
CA VAL A 307 2.14 -5.56 17.18
C VAL A 307 2.51 -4.28 16.42
N SER A 308 3.59 -4.28 15.65
CA SER A 308 3.97 -3.12 14.84
C SER A 308 2.96 -2.78 13.74
N ALA A 309 2.12 -3.73 13.33
CA ALA A 309 1.04 -3.56 12.37
C ALA A 309 -0.30 -3.12 13.00
N GLU A 310 -0.34 -2.81 14.30
CA GLU A 310 -1.54 -2.32 14.99
C GLU A 310 -1.54 -0.79 15.10
N LYS A 311 -2.73 -0.16 15.17
CA LYS A 311 -2.84 1.30 15.34
C LYS A 311 -2.31 1.80 16.68
N GLY A 312 -2.39 0.98 17.72
CA GLY A 312 -2.09 1.41 19.08
C GLY A 312 -3.04 2.52 19.54
N GLU A 313 -2.47 3.56 20.17
CA GLU A 313 -3.21 4.72 20.69
C GLU A 313 -3.62 5.74 19.60
N TYR A 314 -3.15 5.59 18.38
CA TYR A 314 -3.42 6.54 17.30
C TYR A 314 -4.81 6.33 16.68
N ARG A 315 -5.43 7.44 16.30
CA ARG A 315 -6.74 7.41 15.65
C ARG A 315 -6.69 6.76 14.26
N HIS A 316 -5.58 6.95 13.53
CA HIS A 316 -5.38 6.50 12.16
C HIS A 316 -3.99 5.90 11.98
N PHE A 317 -3.83 4.96 11.03
CA PHE A 317 -2.51 4.44 10.64
C PHE A 317 -1.62 5.54 10.07
N MET A 318 -2.14 6.39 9.18
CA MET A 318 -1.38 7.52 8.65
C MET A 318 -0.82 8.41 9.76
N GLN A 319 -1.61 8.69 10.81
CA GLN A 319 -1.14 9.45 11.96
C GLN A 319 0.00 8.74 12.66
N LYS A 320 -0.17 7.45 13.00
CA LYS A 320 0.87 6.63 13.63
C LYS A 320 2.17 6.67 12.82
N GLU A 321 2.07 6.41 11.52
CA GLU A 321 3.20 6.32 10.60
C GLU A 321 3.94 7.66 10.43
N ILE A 322 3.22 8.80 10.51
CA ILE A 322 3.84 10.12 10.57
C ILE A 322 4.65 10.28 11.86
N PHE A 323 4.11 9.87 13.02
CA PHE A 323 4.80 10.00 14.30
C PHE A 323 5.91 8.97 14.51
N GLU A 324 5.90 7.86 13.80
CA GLU A 324 6.98 6.86 13.81
C GLU A 324 8.24 7.27 13.02
N GLN A 325 8.22 8.37 12.26
CA GLN A 325 9.29 8.70 11.32
C GLN A 325 10.66 8.89 11.97
N ALA A 326 10.74 9.48 13.16
CA ALA A 326 12.02 9.61 13.87
C ALA A 326 12.65 8.24 14.17
N ARG A 327 11.85 7.28 14.63
CA ARG A 327 12.28 5.90 14.88
C ARG A 327 12.62 5.20 13.56
N ALA A 328 11.75 5.29 12.56
CA ALA A 328 11.96 4.67 11.26
C ALA A 328 13.30 5.10 10.63
N LEU A 329 13.60 6.40 10.64
CA LEU A 329 14.86 6.93 10.12
C LEU A 329 16.07 6.48 10.95
N THR A 330 15.92 6.37 12.28
CA THR A 330 16.97 5.78 13.13
C THR A 330 17.27 4.35 12.70
N ASP A 331 16.23 3.54 12.45
CA ASP A 331 16.38 2.14 12.04
C ASP A 331 16.93 2.02 10.61
N THR A 332 16.55 2.94 9.70
CA THR A 332 17.10 3.04 8.34
C THR A 332 18.62 3.31 8.36
N ILE A 333 19.09 4.19 9.23
CA ILE A 333 20.50 4.60 9.31
C ILE A 333 21.35 3.61 10.11
N ARG A 334 20.74 2.93 11.09
CA ARG A 334 21.43 2.10 12.08
C ARG A 334 22.31 1.03 11.41
N GLY A 335 23.61 1.01 11.81
CA GLY A 335 24.62 0.07 11.35
C GLY A 335 25.14 0.31 9.93
N ARG A 336 24.61 1.33 9.22
CA ARG A 336 25.03 1.69 7.86
C ARG A 336 26.02 2.83 7.79
N VAL A 337 26.07 3.68 8.82
CA VAL A 337 27.00 4.80 8.92
C VAL A 337 27.93 4.61 10.12
N ASN A 338 29.22 4.68 9.87
CA ASN A 338 30.20 4.83 10.94
C ASN A 338 30.36 6.31 11.25
N PHE A 339 29.75 6.81 12.32
CA PHE A 339 29.76 8.23 12.69
C PHE A 339 31.10 8.77 13.20
N GLN A 340 32.12 7.92 13.37
CA GLN A 340 33.49 8.40 13.67
C GLN A 340 34.25 8.72 12.37
N THR A 341 34.09 7.91 11.35
CA THR A 341 34.82 8.03 10.08
C THR A 341 34.02 8.67 8.96
N GLY A 342 32.69 8.61 9.01
CA GLY A 342 31.77 8.98 7.91
C GLY A 342 31.68 7.91 6.82
N ALA A 343 32.22 6.71 7.05
CA ALA A 343 32.11 5.60 6.11
C ALA A 343 30.66 5.05 6.08
N VAL A 344 30.14 4.78 4.89
CA VAL A 344 28.84 4.18 4.66
C VAL A 344 28.98 2.78 4.09
N HIS A 345 28.26 1.84 4.68
CA HIS A 345 28.25 0.45 4.26
C HIS A 345 26.83 -0.04 4.03
N LEU A 346 26.55 -0.54 2.82
CA LEU A 346 25.26 -1.08 2.39
C LEU A 346 25.46 -2.56 2.05
N GLU A 347 25.33 -3.40 3.07
CA GLU A 347 25.67 -4.82 3.01
C GLU A 347 24.85 -5.56 1.95
N GLU A 348 23.54 -5.31 1.93
CA GLU A 348 22.59 -6.01 1.06
C GLU A 348 22.70 -5.58 -0.42
N LEU A 349 23.32 -4.43 -0.70
CA LEU A 349 23.57 -3.97 -2.07
C LEU A 349 24.71 -4.71 -2.74
N ASN A 350 25.66 -5.24 -1.95
CA ASN A 350 26.86 -5.93 -2.46
C ASN A 350 27.56 -5.13 -3.57
N LEU A 351 27.89 -3.87 -3.28
CA LEU A 351 28.48 -2.94 -4.23
C LEU A 351 29.85 -3.43 -4.69
N LYS A 352 29.97 -3.83 -5.96
CA LYS A 352 31.22 -4.34 -6.56
C LYS A 352 31.98 -3.30 -7.35
N HIS A 353 31.29 -2.35 -7.91
CA HIS A 353 31.84 -1.23 -8.71
C HIS A 353 30.88 -0.05 -8.69
N VAL A 354 31.38 1.13 -9.00
CA VAL A 354 30.60 2.36 -9.12
C VAL A 354 30.08 2.48 -10.54
N PRO A 355 28.75 2.55 -10.78
CA PRO A 355 28.18 2.61 -12.11
C PRO A 355 28.46 3.96 -12.77
N SER A 356 28.51 3.98 -14.08
CA SER A 356 28.68 5.22 -14.86
C SER A 356 27.39 6.07 -14.94
N ARG A 357 26.22 5.45 -14.76
CA ARG A 357 24.91 6.06 -14.85
C ARG A 357 23.86 5.25 -14.07
N ILE A 358 22.84 5.95 -13.56
CA ILE A 358 21.68 5.32 -12.90
C ILE A 358 20.40 5.79 -13.58
N TYR A 359 19.51 4.84 -13.93
CA TYR A 359 18.10 5.11 -14.21
C TYR A 359 17.29 4.75 -12.96
N SER A 360 16.68 5.73 -12.31
CA SER A 360 15.76 5.48 -11.19
C SER A 360 14.33 5.36 -11.73
N VAL A 361 13.71 4.20 -11.56
CA VAL A 361 12.35 3.91 -12.05
C VAL A 361 11.40 3.67 -10.88
N ALA A 362 10.28 4.36 -10.88
CA ALA A 362 9.32 4.30 -9.78
C ALA A 362 7.95 4.85 -10.20
N CYS A 363 6.95 4.67 -9.32
CA CYS A 363 5.59 5.20 -9.50
C CYS A 363 5.19 6.11 -8.31
N GLY A 364 4.34 7.11 -8.57
CA GLY A 364 3.73 7.97 -7.55
C GLY A 364 4.74 8.61 -6.59
N THR A 365 4.50 8.46 -5.29
CA THR A 365 5.36 8.96 -4.20
C THR A 365 6.81 8.48 -4.31
N SER A 366 7.04 7.22 -4.68
CA SER A 366 8.39 6.69 -4.88
C SER A 366 9.14 7.39 -6.02
N LYS A 367 8.45 7.82 -7.09
CA LYS A 367 9.06 8.63 -8.15
C LYS A 367 9.46 10.01 -7.65
N ASN A 368 8.68 10.63 -6.76
CA ASN A 368 9.04 11.90 -6.15
C ASN A 368 10.28 11.75 -5.25
N SER A 369 10.44 10.64 -4.53
CA SER A 369 11.68 10.36 -3.80
C SER A 369 12.86 10.11 -4.72
N ALA A 370 12.66 9.45 -5.87
CA ALA A 370 13.70 9.25 -6.90
C ALA A 370 14.22 10.60 -7.45
N LEU A 371 13.33 11.59 -7.63
CA LEU A 371 13.72 12.95 -8.04
C LEU A 371 14.59 13.63 -6.98
N VAL A 372 14.32 13.44 -5.68
CA VAL A 372 15.22 13.91 -4.61
C VAL A 372 16.56 13.18 -4.69
N GLY A 373 16.51 11.84 -4.83
CA GLY A 373 17.69 10.98 -4.96
C GLY A 373 18.60 11.38 -6.12
N LYS A 374 18.02 11.83 -7.24
CA LYS A 374 18.80 12.42 -8.36
C LYS A 374 19.69 13.56 -7.88
N PHE A 375 19.15 14.54 -7.16
CA PHE A 375 19.94 15.67 -6.63
C PHE A 375 21.03 15.18 -5.66
N LEU A 376 20.70 14.22 -4.80
CA LEU A 376 21.64 13.68 -3.82
C LEU A 376 22.79 12.92 -4.48
N ILE A 377 22.49 11.99 -5.39
CA ILE A 377 23.49 11.17 -6.07
C ILE A 377 24.36 12.04 -7.00
N GLU A 378 23.77 12.93 -7.78
CA GLU A 378 24.53 13.82 -8.65
C GLU A 378 25.41 14.79 -7.86
N LYS A 379 24.95 15.31 -6.71
CA LYS A 379 25.73 16.21 -5.84
C LYS A 379 26.87 15.49 -5.11
N ILE A 380 26.58 14.35 -4.49
CA ILE A 380 27.51 13.62 -3.60
C ILE A 380 28.40 12.68 -4.40
N ALA A 381 27.82 11.81 -5.23
CA ALA A 381 28.55 10.80 -5.99
C ALA A 381 28.99 11.27 -7.37
N GLN A 382 28.43 12.36 -7.91
CA GLN A 382 28.67 12.88 -9.27
C GLN A 382 28.41 11.84 -10.38
N ILE A 383 27.41 11.00 -10.16
CA ILE A 383 26.95 10.00 -11.13
C ILE A 383 25.67 10.56 -11.74
N PRO A 384 25.56 10.64 -13.07
CA PRO A 384 24.33 11.08 -13.76
C PRO A 384 23.15 10.17 -13.40
N VAL A 385 22.01 10.77 -13.03
CA VAL A 385 20.79 10.05 -12.73
C VAL A 385 19.66 10.55 -13.62
N GLU A 386 19.00 9.63 -14.29
CA GLU A 386 17.75 9.87 -14.99
C GLU A 386 16.60 9.24 -14.21
N VAL A 387 15.49 9.98 -14.04
CA VAL A 387 14.33 9.51 -13.29
C VAL A 387 13.15 9.38 -14.24
N ASP A 388 12.51 8.22 -14.24
CA ASP A 388 11.36 7.96 -15.09
C ASP A 388 10.20 7.30 -14.32
N TYR A 389 9.00 7.41 -14.87
CA TYR A 389 7.88 6.60 -14.44
C TYR A 389 8.09 5.14 -14.88
N GLY A 390 7.81 4.18 -13.99
CA GLY A 390 7.89 2.75 -14.35
C GLY A 390 7.02 2.42 -15.54
N SER A 391 5.79 2.97 -15.60
CA SER A 391 4.85 2.82 -16.73
C SER A 391 5.41 3.29 -18.06
N GLU A 392 6.15 4.42 -18.08
CA GLU A 392 6.67 5.01 -19.30
C GLU A 392 7.99 4.37 -19.72
N PHE A 393 8.87 4.09 -18.75
CA PHE A 393 10.20 3.52 -19.00
C PHE A 393 10.11 2.21 -19.81
N ARG A 394 9.17 1.35 -19.48
CA ARG A 394 9.01 0.04 -20.14
C ARG A 394 8.62 0.13 -21.62
N TYR A 395 7.96 1.22 -22.03
CA TYR A 395 7.44 1.38 -23.41
C TYR A 395 8.25 2.36 -24.28
N ARG A 396 9.04 3.26 -23.67
CA ARG A 396 9.79 4.26 -24.42
C ARG A 396 11.13 3.80 -25.01
N ASP A 397 11.46 2.53 -24.84
CA ASP A 397 12.68 1.95 -25.40
C ASP A 397 13.97 2.64 -24.90
N PRO A 398 14.24 2.62 -23.58
CA PRO A 398 15.32 3.42 -22.98
C PRO A 398 16.70 3.01 -23.51
N LEU A 399 17.57 4.00 -23.72
CA LEU A 399 18.94 3.76 -24.15
C LEU A 399 19.79 3.30 -22.94
N ILE A 400 19.99 1.99 -22.83
CA ILE A 400 20.85 1.39 -21.81
C ILE A 400 22.27 1.30 -22.35
N LEU A 401 23.20 2.01 -21.73
CA LEU A 401 24.62 1.98 -22.05
C LEU A 401 25.33 0.92 -21.18
N PRO A 402 26.54 0.45 -21.57
CA PRO A 402 27.35 -0.37 -20.68
C PRO A 402 27.54 0.29 -19.31
N ASP A 403 27.59 -0.54 -18.26
CA ASP A 403 27.78 -0.08 -16.88
C ASP A 403 26.66 0.84 -16.35
N THR A 404 25.44 0.63 -16.84
CA THR A 404 24.24 1.29 -16.36
C THR A 404 23.55 0.47 -15.28
N VAL A 405 23.08 1.14 -14.23
CA VAL A 405 22.17 0.56 -13.23
C VAL A 405 20.74 1.05 -13.44
N VAL A 406 19.78 0.14 -13.39
CA VAL A 406 18.36 0.47 -13.23
C VAL A 406 17.99 0.26 -11.76
N LEU A 407 17.66 1.36 -11.07
CA LEU A 407 17.30 1.39 -9.66
C LEU A 407 15.77 1.46 -9.52
N GLY A 408 15.13 0.37 -9.13
CA GLY A 408 13.71 0.34 -8.80
C GLY A 408 13.45 0.83 -7.38
N ILE A 409 12.54 1.80 -7.20
CA ILE A 409 12.16 2.28 -5.87
C ILE A 409 10.69 1.96 -5.64
N THR A 410 10.40 1.15 -4.63
CA THR A 410 9.04 0.71 -4.33
C THR A 410 8.90 0.29 -2.88
N GLN A 411 7.85 0.75 -2.19
CA GLN A 411 7.58 0.37 -0.80
C GLN A 411 7.22 -1.11 -0.69
N SER A 412 6.29 -1.58 -1.53
CA SER A 412 5.76 -2.95 -1.48
C SER A 412 6.66 -3.98 -2.15
N GLY A 413 7.51 -3.54 -3.09
CA GLY A 413 8.26 -4.45 -3.95
C GLY A 413 7.41 -5.24 -4.95
N GLU A 414 6.11 -4.90 -5.09
CA GLU A 414 5.14 -5.61 -5.90
C GLU A 414 4.43 -4.72 -6.94
N THR A 415 4.88 -3.48 -7.13
CA THR A 415 4.28 -2.55 -8.10
C THR A 415 4.58 -3.01 -9.53
N ALA A 416 3.52 -3.34 -10.29
CA ALA A 416 3.64 -3.96 -11.62
C ALA A 416 4.53 -3.17 -12.58
N ASP A 417 4.28 -1.87 -12.74
CA ASP A 417 5.05 -1.01 -13.64
C ASP A 417 6.52 -0.87 -13.23
N THR A 418 6.80 -0.77 -11.92
CA THR A 418 8.19 -0.70 -11.43
C THR A 418 8.94 -2.00 -11.73
N LEU A 419 8.31 -3.14 -11.47
CA LEU A 419 8.88 -4.45 -11.75
C LEU A 419 9.12 -4.66 -13.25
N ALA A 420 8.16 -4.29 -14.08
CA ALA A 420 8.30 -4.38 -15.53
C ALA A 420 9.41 -3.47 -16.08
N ALA A 421 9.58 -2.26 -15.51
CA ALA A 421 10.68 -1.36 -15.85
C ALA A 421 12.04 -1.95 -15.45
N MET A 422 12.16 -2.55 -14.25
CA MET A 422 13.37 -3.25 -13.80
C MET A 422 13.72 -4.42 -14.73
N GLN A 423 12.72 -5.22 -15.09
CA GLN A 423 12.88 -6.34 -16.02
C GLN A 423 13.31 -5.87 -17.42
N SER A 424 12.67 -4.82 -17.94
CA SER A 424 13.04 -4.20 -19.22
C SER A 424 14.48 -3.70 -19.23
N GLY A 425 14.96 -3.10 -18.11
CA GLY A 425 16.35 -2.71 -17.95
C GLY A 425 17.31 -3.89 -17.99
N ARG A 426 16.98 -4.98 -17.30
CA ARG A 426 17.77 -6.22 -17.27
C ARG A 426 17.89 -6.85 -18.66
N GLU A 427 16.80 -6.95 -19.37
CA GLU A 427 16.77 -7.51 -20.74
C GLU A 427 17.65 -6.72 -21.71
N ARG A 428 17.87 -5.44 -21.44
CA ARG A 428 18.77 -4.57 -22.20
C ARG A 428 20.22 -4.53 -21.67
N GLY A 429 20.53 -5.34 -20.64
CA GLY A 429 21.90 -5.51 -20.11
C GLY A 429 22.26 -4.58 -18.95
N ALA A 430 21.30 -3.86 -18.34
CA ALA A 430 21.56 -3.11 -17.13
C ALA A 430 21.70 -4.04 -15.92
N GLN A 431 22.54 -3.66 -14.95
CA GLN A 431 22.45 -4.16 -13.60
C GLN A 431 21.22 -3.61 -12.92
N VAL A 432 20.52 -4.42 -12.13
CA VAL A 432 19.25 -4.03 -11.50
C VAL A 432 19.44 -3.96 -9.98
N TRP A 433 19.15 -2.80 -9.40
CA TRP A 433 19.10 -2.59 -7.95
C TRP A 433 17.69 -2.19 -7.52
N SER A 434 17.39 -2.36 -6.22
CA SER A 434 16.13 -1.87 -5.67
C SER A 434 16.27 -1.23 -4.28
N ILE A 435 15.37 -0.29 -3.99
CA ILE A 435 15.12 0.23 -2.64
C ILE A 435 13.70 -0.21 -2.27
N ILE A 436 13.56 -1.03 -1.22
CA ILE A 436 12.30 -1.68 -0.86
C ILE A 436 12.06 -1.63 0.65
N ASN A 437 10.79 -1.70 1.06
CA ASN A 437 10.45 -1.89 2.49
C ASN A 437 9.99 -3.32 2.79
N ALA A 438 9.29 -3.97 1.88
CA ALA A 438 8.82 -5.34 2.04
C ALA A 438 9.91 -6.34 1.66
N VAL A 439 10.59 -6.90 2.68
CA VAL A 439 11.57 -7.97 2.51
C VAL A 439 10.90 -9.25 2.02
N GLY A 440 11.53 -9.97 1.11
CA GLY A 440 10.97 -11.15 0.43
C GLY A 440 10.07 -10.80 -0.75
N SER A 441 9.94 -9.52 -1.11
CA SER A 441 9.14 -9.08 -2.26
C SER A 441 9.78 -9.44 -3.60
N GLN A 442 8.98 -9.30 -4.67
CA GLN A 442 9.46 -9.59 -6.02
C GLN A 442 10.62 -8.67 -6.43
N ALA A 443 10.56 -7.37 -6.11
CA ALA A 443 11.63 -6.44 -6.45
C ALA A 443 12.96 -6.85 -5.82
N GLU A 444 12.97 -7.39 -4.59
CA GLU A 444 14.17 -7.97 -3.97
C GLU A 444 14.72 -9.15 -4.79
N ARG A 445 13.84 -10.11 -5.12
CA ARG A 445 14.25 -11.35 -5.80
C ARG A 445 14.76 -11.14 -7.23
N VAL A 446 14.26 -10.12 -7.92
CA VAL A 446 14.73 -9.78 -9.28
C VAL A 446 15.88 -8.79 -9.30
N SER A 447 16.37 -8.32 -8.15
CA SER A 447 17.50 -7.40 -8.05
C SER A 447 18.84 -8.13 -7.92
N ASP A 448 19.90 -7.52 -8.45
CA ASP A 448 21.27 -7.97 -8.24
C ASP A 448 21.83 -7.50 -6.89
N GLY A 449 21.16 -6.55 -6.27
CA GLY A 449 21.39 -6.02 -4.93
C GLY A 449 20.23 -5.10 -4.53
N PHE A 450 20.00 -4.92 -3.23
CA PHE A 450 18.90 -4.10 -2.74
C PHE A 450 19.26 -3.34 -1.47
N ILE A 451 18.45 -2.34 -1.14
CA ILE A 451 18.55 -1.56 0.10
C ILE A 451 17.20 -1.63 0.81
N PRO A 452 17.09 -2.34 1.95
CA PRO A 452 15.85 -2.39 2.73
C PRO A 452 15.67 -1.09 3.53
N MET A 453 14.50 -0.47 3.45
CA MET A 453 14.18 0.79 4.15
C MET A 453 14.14 0.63 5.68
N ARG A 454 13.87 -0.57 6.18
CA ARG A 454 13.84 -0.94 7.61
C ARG A 454 12.85 -0.14 8.45
N THR A 455 11.76 0.36 7.86
CA THR A 455 10.76 1.19 8.57
C THR A 455 9.69 0.39 9.31
N GLY A 456 9.70 -0.94 9.18
CA GLY A 456 8.58 -1.78 9.57
C GLY A 456 7.38 -1.64 8.61
N PRO A 457 6.24 -2.30 8.92
CA PRO A 457 5.06 -2.27 8.05
C PRO A 457 4.47 -0.85 7.98
N GLU A 458 4.04 -0.45 6.78
CA GLU A 458 3.29 0.78 6.51
C GLU A 458 1.94 0.39 5.92
N ILE A 459 0.85 0.66 6.66
CA ILE A 459 -0.51 0.19 6.40
C ILE A 459 -1.37 1.25 5.71
N GLY A 460 -1.26 2.52 6.13
CA GLY A 460 -1.97 3.63 5.51
C GLY A 460 -1.73 3.65 4.00
N VAL A 461 -2.79 3.84 3.19
CA VAL A 461 -2.66 3.81 1.72
C VAL A 461 -1.66 4.85 1.24
N CYS A 462 -1.73 6.06 1.77
CA CYS A 462 -0.80 7.13 1.42
C CYS A 462 0.54 6.95 2.14
N SER A 463 1.61 6.84 1.37
CA SER A 463 2.97 6.65 1.90
C SER A 463 3.44 7.85 2.72
N THR A 464 4.06 7.58 3.86
CA THR A 464 4.60 8.57 4.80
C THR A 464 6.03 8.26 5.21
N LYS A 465 6.23 7.32 6.15
CA LYS A 465 7.55 6.96 6.68
C LYS A 465 8.45 6.28 5.64
N THR A 466 7.88 5.50 4.72
CA THR A 466 8.67 4.88 3.65
C THR A 466 9.12 5.89 2.60
N PHE A 467 8.38 6.98 2.39
CA PHE A 467 8.83 8.08 1.53
C PHE A 467 10.11 8.73 2.07
N VAL A 468 10.12 9.14 3.32
CA VAL A 468 11.31 9.79 3.92
C VAL A 468 12.48 8.80 4.05
N ALA A 469 12.19 7.53 4.38
CA ALA A 469 13.22 6.49 4.43
C ALA A 469 13.85 6.24 3.05
N SER A 470 13.06 6.21 1.98
CA SER A 470 13.60 6.03 0.63
C SER A 470 14.50 7.19 0.18
N ILE A 471 14.23 8.43 0.66
CA ILE A 471 15.14 9.56 0.46
C ILE A 471 16.46 9.32 1.20
N VAL A 472 16.39 8.87 2.46
CA VAL A 472 17.58 8.59 3.28
C VAL A 472 18.37 7.41 2.72
N ASP A 473 17.73 6.37 2.18
CA ASP A 473 18.41 5.26 1.51
C ASP A 473 19.15 5.72 0.26
N GLN A 474 18.57 6.63 -0.53
CA GLN A 474 19.25 7.23 -1.67
C GLN A 474 20.39 8.16 -1.25
N TYR A 475 20.24 8.82 -0.09
CA TYR A 475 21.33 9.61 0.51
C TYR A 475 22.50 8.71 0.92
N LEU A 476 22.21 7.58 1.59
CA LEU A 476 23.19 6.56 1.96
C LEU A 476 23.86 5.96 0.73
N LEU A 477 23.07 5.65 -0.32
CA LEU A 477 23.59 5.17 -1.60
C LEU A 477 24.55 6.20 -2.24
N ALA A 478 24.20 7.47 -2.25
CA ALA A 478 25.04 8.54 -2.76
C ALA A 478 26.37 8.63 -2.00
N CYS A 479 26.34 8.49 -0.66
CA CYS A 479 27.56 8.45 0.15
C CYS A 479 28.40 7.19 -0.13
N ALA A 480 27.77 6.01 -0.21
CA ALA A 480 28.45 4.75 -0.50
C ALA A 480 29.14 4.76 -1.88
N LEU A 481 28.47 5.29 -2.90
CA LEU A 481 29.07 5.44 -4.23
C LEU A 481 30.16 6.51 -4.27
N GLY A 482 29.94 7.61 -3.56
CA GLY A 482 30.87 8.75 -3.56
C GLY A 482 32.17 8.51 -2.77
N GLN A 483 32.19 7.61 -1.78
CA GLN A 483 33.37 7.34 -0.96
C GLN A 483 34.50 6.65 -1.72
N GLU A 484 34.23 5.97 -2.82
CA GLU A 484 35.21 5.31 -3.69
C GLU A 484 36.04 6.30 -4.53
N THR A 485 35.78 7.60 -4.43
CA THR A 485 36.53 8.62 -5.17
C THR A 485 37.97 8.76 -4.68
N THR A 486 38.89 9.06 -5.58
CA THR A 486 40.29 9.41 -5.27
C THR A 486 40.47 10.90 -4.94
N ASP A 487 39.53 11.74 -5.28
CA ASP A 487 39.54 13.19 -5.02
C ASP A 487 39.35 13.50 -3.52
N HIS A 488 40.36 14.15 -2.90
CA HIS A 488 40.36 14.47 -1.48
C HIS A 488 39.25 15.46 -1.07
N GLY A 489 38.96 16.47 -1.89
CA GLY A 489 37.90 17.44 -1.62
C GLY A 489 36.53 16.75 -1.61
N ARG A 490 36.31 15.89 -2.57
CA ARG A 490 35.09 15.09 -2.69
C ARG A 490 34.93 14.09 -1.55
N ARG A 491 36.02 13.41 -1.12
CA ARG A 491 35.98 12.55 0.09
C ARG A 491 35.50 13.31 1.33
N THR A 492 35.97 14.56 1.49
CA THR A 492 35.53 15.42 2.61
C THR A 492 34.05 15.75 2.50
N THR A 493 33.55 16.08 1.32
CA THR A 493 32.14 16.35 1.07
C THR A 493 31.27 15.13 1.38
N VAL A 494 31.65 13.94 0.89
CA VAL A 494 30.96 12.67 1.15
C VAL A 494 30.94 12.33 2.63
N ARG A 495 32.08 12.48 3.30
CA ARG A 495 32.22 12.24 4.74
C ARG A 495 31.29 13.16 5.54
N ASN A 496 31.27 14.43 5.25
CA ASN A 496 30.42 15.41 5.95
C ASN A 496 28.94 15.09 5.71
N ALA A 497 28.55 14.78 4.47
CA ALA A 497 27.21 14.37 4.14
C ALA A 497 26.76 13.15 4.97
N ALA A 498 27.60 12.12 5.08
CA ALA A 498 27.30 10.95 5.90
C ALA A 498 27.15 11.30 7.40
N LEU A 499 27.99 12.21 7.92
CA LEU A 499 27.93 12.66 9.31
C LEU A 499 26.69 13.50 9.62
N ASP A 500 26.20 14.28 8.64
CA ASP A 500 24.97 15.09 8.78
C ASP A 500 23.75 14.23 9.15
N LEU A 501 23.71 12.96 8.69
CA LEU A 501 22.64 12.03 9.01
C LEU A 501 22.49 11.73 10.51
N ALA A 502 23.54 11.96 11.31
CA ALA A 502 23.47 11.79 12.77
C ALA A 502 22.45 12.73 13.44
N HIS A 503 22.21 13.88 12.84
CA HIS A 503 21.31 14.91 13.39
C HIS A 503 19.85 14.66 12.99
N LEU A 504 19.60 13.92 11.92
CA LEU A 504 18.28 13.80 11.30
C LEU A 504 17.20 13.26 12.23
N PRO A 505 17.40 12.15 12.99
CA PRO A 505 16.35 11.67 13.90
C PRO A 505 15.92 12.67 14.95
N ASN A 506 16.85 13.46 15.49
CA ASN A 506 16.56 14.49 16.48
C ASN A 506 15.81 15.67 15.87
N LEU A 507 16.21 16.12 14.68
CA LEU A 507 15.48 17.16 13.94
C LEU A 507 14.04 16.76 13.67
N VAL A 508 13.84 15.50 13.24
CA VAL A 508 12.51 14.94 12.99
C VAL A 508 11.69 14.84 14.27
N SER A 509 12.28 14.41 15.40
CA SER A 509 11.58 14.37 16.68
C SER A 509 11.03 15.73 17.08
N ARG A 510 11.82 16.82 16.91
CA ARG A 510 11.37 18.20 17.16
C ARG A 510 10.19 18.60 16.27
N LEU A 511 10.19 18.19 14.99
CA LEU A 511 9.08 18.47 14.06
C LEU A 511 7.78 17.75 14.45
N LEU A 512 7.89 16.59 15.09
CA LEU A 512 6.74 15.78 15.49
C LEU A 512 6.07 16.27 16.77
N GLU A 513 6.67 17.22 17.49
CA GLU A 513 6.02 17.86 18.64
C GLU A 513 4.71 18.54 18.22
N ALA A 514 3.84 18.76 19.21
CA ALA A 514 2.53 19.38 18.98
C ALA A 514 2.69 20.77 18.34
N ASN A 515 2.03 20.97 17.21
CA ASN A 515 2.03 22.24 16.48
C ASN A 515 0.63 22.54 15.95
N PRO A 516 -0.07 23.56 16.49
CA PRO A 516 -1.45 23.87 16.12
C PRO A 516 -1.59 24.49 14.73
N VAL A 517 -0.50 24.83 14.04
CA VAL A 517 -0.53 25.53 12.74
C VAL A 517 -1.30 24.74 11.69
N TYR A 518 -1.18 23.42 11.64
CA TYR A 518 -1.84 22.60 10.62
C TYR A 518 -3.36 22.58 10.80
N GLU A 519 -3.83 22.49 12.04
CA GLU A 519 -5.25 22.54 12.35
C GLU A 519 -5.82 23.91 12.05
N ALA A 520 -5.10 24.99 12.37
CA ALA A 520 -5.48 26.35 12.05
C ALA A 520 -5.60 26.55 10.53
N LEU A 521 -4.61 26.10 9.74
CA LEU A 521 -4.64 26.17 8.28
C LEU A 521 -5.80 25.34 7.70
N ALA A 522 -6.04 24.14 8.23
CA ALA A 522 -7.16 23.31 7.79
C ALA A 522 -8.51 23.96 8.10
N ASN A 523 -8.65 24.62 9.27
CA ASN A 523 -9.87 25.36 9.59
C ASN A 523 -10.14 26.54 8.64
N LEU A 524 -9.06 27.21 8.14
CA LEU A 524 -9.17 28.36 7.26
C LEU A 524 -9.41 27.98 5.78
N TYR A 525 -8.84 26.86 5.34
CA TYR A 525 -8.72 26.58 3.89
C TYR A 525 -9.19 25.20 3.45
N HIS A 526 -9.80 24.38 4.32
CA HIS A 526 -10.27 23.03 3.95
C HIS A 526 -11.37 23.04 2.87
N ASP A 527 -12.09 24.13 2.70
CA ASP A 527 -13.14 24.33 1.71
C ASP A 527 -12.61 24.77 0.33
N ARG A 528 -11.33 25.13 0.23
CA ARG A 528 -10.70 25.52 -1.03
C ARG A 528 -10.63 24.30 -1.95
N GLU A 529 -10.92 24.53 -3.24
CA GLU A 529 -10.92 23.47 -4.25
C GLU A 529 -9.54 23.24 -4.87
N HIS A 530 -8.68 24.28 -4.86
CA HIS A 530 -7.39 24.27 -5.54
C HIS A 530 -6.28 24.76 -4.63
N PHE A 531 -5.09 24.14 -4.78
CA PHE A 531 -3.85 24.54 -4.13
C PHE A 531 -2.70 24.48 -5.12
N LEU A 532 -1.76 25.41 -5.00
CA LEU A 532 -0.52 25.41 -5.73
C LEU A 532 0.65 25.18 -4.76
N PHE A 533 1.60 24.33 -5.14
CA PHE A 533 2.81 24.06 -4.37
C PHE A 533 4.02 24.47 -5.18
N LEU A 534 4.86 25.31 -4.61
CA LEU A 534 6.05 25.84 -5.28
C LEU A 534 7.32 25.43 -4.54
N GLY A 535 8.23 24.79 -5.25
CA GLY A 535 9.56 24.42 -4.77
C GLY A 535 10.63 24.73 -5.82
N ARG A 536 11.91 24.73 -5.38
CA ARG A 536 13.04 24.98 -6.26
C ARG A 536 14.20 24.05 -5.93
N GLY A 537 15.01 23.68 -6.94
CA GLY A 537 16.12 22.76 -6.74
C GLY A 537 15.65 21.44 -6.14
N ILE A 538 16.37 20.95 -5.13
CA ILE A 538 16.05 19.70 -4.42
C ILE A 538 14.68 19.71 -3.72
N ASN A 539 14.11 20.90 -3.47
CA ASN A 539 12.81 21.07 -2.83
C ASN A 539 11.63 21.07 -3.82
N TYR A 540 11.87 21.10 -5.15
CA TYR A 540 10.80 20.95 -6.13
C TYR A 540 10.10 19.59 -6.06
N PRO A 541 10.80 18.44 -5.98
CA PRO A 541 10.15 17.14 -5.77
C PRO A 541 9.28 17.08 -4.51
N ILE A 542 9.62 17.84 -3.46
CA ILE A 542 8.81 17.90 -2.24
C ILE A 542 7.53 18.72 -2.45
N ALA A 543 7.57 19.74 -3.30
CA ALA A 543 6.34 20.44 -3.71
C ALA A 543 5.40 19.49 -4.49
N LEU A 544 5.93 18.64 -5.39
CA LEU A 544 5.16 17.60 -6.07
C LEU A 544 4.54 16.62 -5.07
N GLU A 545 5.31 16.17 -4.07
CA GLU A 545 4.84 15.23 -3.06
C GLU A 545 3.78 15.85 -2.15
N GLY A 546 3.96 17.11 -1.72
CA GLY A 546 2.96 17.84 -0.93
C GLY A 546 1.62 17.97 -1.66
N ALA A 547 1.67 18.31 -2.95
CA ALA A 547 0.49 18.36 -3.82
C ALA A 547 -0.17 16.98 -3.97
N LEU A 548 0.64 15.92 -4.14
CA LEU A 548 0.16 14.55 -4.23
C LEU A 548 -0.53 14.11 -2.93
N LYS A 549 0.09 14.33 -1.77
CA LYS A 549 -0.49 13.97 -0.46
C LYS A 549 -1.82 14.68 -0.22
N LEU A 550 -1.89 15.98 -0.53
CA LEU A 550 -3.15 16.73 -0.35
C LEU A 550 -4.25 16.18 -1.24
N LYS A 551 -3.97 15.86 -2.52
CA LYS A 551 -4.94 15.23 -3.45
C LYS A 551 -5.45 13.89 -2.93
N GLU A 552 -4.53 13.01 -2.53
CA GLU A 552 -4.84 11.64 -2.16
C GLU A 552 -5.79 11.55 -0.96
N VAL A 553 -5.52 12.33 0.10
CA VAL A 553 -6.26 12.15 1.36
C VAL A 553 -7.42 13.13 1.54
N SER A 554 -7.39 14.32 0.90
CA SER A 554 -8.42 15.35 1.08
C SER A 554 -9.30 15.59 -0.14
N TYR A 555 -8.91 15.05 -1.30
CA TYR A 555 -9.57 15.23 -2.61
C TYR A 555 -9.57 16.68 -3.10
N ILE A 556 -8.72 17.53 -2.55
CA ILE A 556 -8.47 18.88 -3.04
C ILE A 556 -7.57 18.76 -4.27
N HIS A 557 -7.93 19.44 -5.37
CA HIS A 557 -7.04 19.52 -6.52
C HIS A 557 -5.79 20.33 -6.17
N ALA A 558 -4.63 19.74 -6.29
CA ALA A 558 -3.36 20.36 -5.93
C ALA A 558 -2.28 20.05 -6.97
N GLU A 559 -1.48 21.02 -7.33
CA GLU A 559 -0.40 20.87 -8.29
C GLU A 559 0.92 21.41 -7.74
N GLY A 560 2.02 20.70 -8.05
CA GLY A 560 3.37 21.11 -7.71
C GLY A 560 4.12 21.62 -8.94
N TYR A 561 4.80 22.77 -8.81
CA TYR A 561 5.58 23.34 -9.89
C TYR A 561 6.99 23.75 -9.44
N PRO A 562 7.98 23.70 -10.36
CA PRO A 562 9.21 24.43 -10.14
C PRO A 562 8.85 25.93 -10.04
N ALA A 563 9.21 26.58 -8.94
CA ALA A 563 8.77 27.96 -8.69
C ALA A 563 9.14 28.94 -9.82
N GLY A 564 10.23 28.67 -10.53
CA GLY A 564 10.64 29.47 -11.69
C GLY A 564 9.64 29.39 -12.87
N GLU A 565 8.96 28.25 -13.02
CA GLU A 565 8.00 28.00 -14.10
C GLU A 565 6.61 28.59 -13.82
N MET A 566 6.36 29.08 -12.59
CA MET A 566 5.07 29.69 -12.23
C MET A 566 4.64 30.76 -13.24
N LYS A 567 5.58 31.60 -13.72
CA LYS A 567 5.31 32.70 -14.68
C LYS A 567 5.05 32.23 -16.12
N HIS A 568 5.24 30.96 -16.44
CA HIS A 568 5.04 30.40 -17.77
C HIS A 568 3.69 29.67 -17.91
N GLY A 569 2.68 30.06 -17.13
CA GLY A 569 1.32 29.53 -17.18
C GLY A 569 0.62 29.56 -15.82
N PRO A 570 1.09 28.84 -14.79
CA PRO A 570 0.40 28.68 -13.50
C PRO A 570 0.05 29.97 -12.78
N ILE A 571 0.80 31.05 -13.01
CA ILE A 571 0.54 32.39 -12.43
C ILE A 571 -0.85 32.94 -12.79
N ALA A 572 -1.42 32.48 -13.91
CA ALA A 572 -2.78 32.85 -14.32
C ALA A 572 -3.88 32.37 -13.38
N LEU A 573 -3.58 31.35 -12.55
CA LEU A 573 -4.53 30.76 -11.59
C LEU A 573 -4.51 31.47 -10.24
N ILE A 574 -3.56 32.39 -10.00
CA ILE A 574 -3.35 32.99 -8.68
C ILE A 574 -4.33 34.16 -8.51
N ASP A 575 -5.17 34.06 -7.50
CA ASP A 575 -6.12 35.06 -7.02
C ASP A 575 -6.23 35.00 -5.48
N GLU A 576 -7.15 35.77 -4.89
CA GLU A 576 -7.40 35.82 -3.46
C GLU A 576 -8.02 34.54 -2.86
N LYS A 577 -8.37 33.55 -3.68
CA LYS A 577 -8.93 32.27 -3.25
C LYS A 577 -7.92 31.13 -3.33
N MET A 578 -6.81 31.34 -4.05
CA MET A 578 -5.79 30.31 -4.29
C MET A 578 -4.73 30.29 -3.18
N PRO A 579 -4.72 29.29 -2.28
CA PRO A 579 -3.58 29.09 -1.39
C PRO A 579 -2.37 28.54 -2.16
N VAL A 580 -1.23 29.18 -1.96
CA VAL A 580 0.04 28.80 -2.56
C VAL A 580 1.01 28.40 -1.46
N VAL A 581 1.37 27.13 -1.40
CA VAL A 581 2.38 26.61 -0.49
C VAL A 581 3.77 26.81 -1.09
N CYS A 582 4.59 27.65 -0.45
CA CYS A 582 5.92 28.01 -0.94
C CYS A 582 7.00 27.42 -0.03
N ILE A 583 7.86 26.55 -0.58
CA ILE A 583 9.03 26.02 0.14
C ILE A 583 10.16 27.06 0.03
N ALA A 584 10.46 27.76 1.10
CA ALA A 584 11.42 28.86 1.15
C ALA A 584 12.34 28.75 2.39
N VAL A 585 13.04 27.63 2.50
CA VAL A 585 14.07 27.40 3.51
C VAL A 585 15.37 28.13 3.15
N ARG A 586 16.24 28.39 4.12
CA ARG A 586 17.56 29.01 3.88
C ARG A 586 18.50 28.03 3.18
N ASP A 587 18.43 28.05 1.85
CA ASP A 587 19.30 27.31 0.93
C ASP A 587 19.87 28.26 -0.13
N HIS A 588 20.63 27.73 -1.08
CA HIS A 588 21.25 28.51 -2.16
C HIS A 588 20.27 29.18 -3.12
N VAL A 589 18.98 28.81 -3.11
CA VAL A 589 17.92 29.38 -3.96
C VAL A 589 16.90 30.23 -3.19
N TYR A 590 17.12 30.47 -1.88
CA TYR A 590 16.22 31.21 -1.01
C TYR A 590 15.79 32.57 -1.56
N GLU A 591 16.73 33.43 -2.02
CA GLU A 591 16.42 34.74 -2.58
C GLU A 591 15.53 34.65 -3.84
N LYS A 592 15.69 33.57 -4.61
CA LYS A 592 14.81 33.31 -5.74
C LYS A 592 13.40 32.94 -5.32
N MET A 593 13.24 32.21 -4.22
CA MET A 593 11.94 31.89 -3.65
C MET A 593 11.24 33.13 -3.09
N LEU A 594 11.95 34.02 -2.41
CA LEU A 594 11.41 35.31 -1.97
C LEU A 594 10.79 36.10 -3.13
N SER A 595 11.50 36.19 -4.26
CA SER A 595 10.98 36.87 -5.45
C SER A 595 9.73 36.19 -6.03
N GLN A 596 9.59 34.87 -5.93
CA GLN A 596 8.38 34.16 -6.35
C GLN A 596 7.20 34.45 -5.41
N ILE A 597 7.46 34.48 -4.09
CA ILE A 597 6.45 34.84 -3.09
C ILE A 597 5.91 36.24 -3.33
N GLU A 598 6.77 37.22 -3.65
CA GLU A 598 6.34 38.57 -3.99
C GLU A 598 5.44 38.59 -5.23
N GLN A 599 5.73 37.78 -6.24
CA GLN A 599 4.89 37.67 -7.44
C GLN A 599 3.50 37.07 -7.13
N VAL A 600 3.41 36.10 -6.19
CA VAL A 600 2.15 35.56 -5.68
C VAL A 600 1.38 36.65 -4.95
N LYS A 601 2.03 37.39 -4.02
CA LYS A 601 1.42 38.47 -3.24
C LYS A 601 0.94 39.63 -4.11
N ALA A 602 1.67 39.97 -5.18
CA ALA A 602 1.27 41.02 -6.15
C ALA A 602 -0.05 40.67 -6.87
N ARG A 603 -0.54 39.43 -6.79
CA ARG A 603 -1.81 38.95 -7.34
C ARG A 603 -2.83 38.60 -6.27
N HIS A 604 -2.60 39.06 -5.05
CA HIS A 604 -3.44 38.81 -3.89
C HIS A 604 -3.53 37.34 -3.47
N GLY A 605 -2.66 36.47 -3.98
CA GLY A 605 -2.60 35.05 -3.60
C GLY A 605 -2.29 34.86 -2.11
N ILE A 606 -2.82 33.80 -1.52
CA ILE A 606 -2.59 33.43 -0.12
C ILE A 606 -1.30 32.61 -0.04
N VAL A 607 -0.29 33.12 0.66
CA VAL A 607 1.01 32.46 0.80
C VAL A 607 1.10 31.69 2.13
N ILE A 608 1.28 30.38 2.03
CA ILE A 608 1.65 29.50 3.14
C ILE A 608 3.11 29.13 2.95
N ALA A 609 4.01 29.77 3.68
CA ALA A 609 5.45 29.52 3.54
C ALA A 609 5.90 28.38 4.46
N ILE A 610 6.75 27.49 3.96
CA ILE A 610 7.56 26.58 4.78
C ILE A 610 8.97 27.16 4.81
N ALA A 611 9.39 27.66 5.96
CA ALA A 611 10.59 28.47 6.10
C ALA A 611 11.44 28.06 7.30
N THR A 612 12.73 28.36 7.27
CA THR A 612 13.67 28.06 8.35
C THR A 612 13.34 28.90 9.60
N GLU A 613 13.39 28.29 10.78
CA GLU A 613 13.18 28.97 12.07
C GLU A 613 13.99 30.25 12.19
N GLY A 614 13.37 31.30 12.74
CA GLY A 614 14.02 32.61 12.91
C GLY A 614 14.14 33.44 11.65
N ASP A 615 13.40 33.14 10.59
CA ASP A 615 13.34 33.96 9.38
C ASP A 615 12.30 35.09 9.51
N GLU A 616 12.75 36.22 10.05
CA GLU A 616 11.88 37.39 10.24
C GLU A 616 11.41 38.02 8.93
N GLN A 617 12.15 37.84 7.86
CA GLN A 617 11.78 38.36 6.53
C GLN A 617 10.59 37.59 5.98
N MET A 618 10.61 36.27 6.13
CA MET A 618 9.50 35.41 5.72
C MET A 618 8.24 35.68 6.57
N ALA A 619 8.39 35.85 7.88
CA ALA A 619 7.28 36.19 8.77
C ALA A 619 6.52 37.47 8.37
N LYS A 620 7.18 38.41 7.65
CA LYS A 620 6.56 39.66 7.18
C LYS A 620 5.95 39.55 5.78
N LYS A 621 6.36 38.55 4.99
CA LYS A 621 5.96 38.42 3.55
C LYS A 621 4.85 37.39 3.34
N ALA A 622 4.81 36.32 4.14
CA ALA A 622 3.82 35.26 4.02
C ALA A 622 2.58 35.54 4.90
N ASP A 623 1.43 35.02 4.50
CA ASP A 623 0.21 35.08 5.31
C ASP A 623 0.28 34.08 6.48
N HIS A 624 0.92 32.93 6.25
CA HIS A 624 1.15 31.89 7.23
C HIS A 624 2.55 31.29 7.05
N VAL A 625 3.18 30.91 8.17
CA VAL A 625 4.50 30.28 8.14
C VAL A 625 4.48 28.97 8.94
N ILE A 626 5.01 27.93 8.33
CA ILE A 626 5.34 26.67 8.97
C ILE A 626 6.86 26.64 9.15
N TRP A 627 7.31 26.57 10.40
CA TRP A 627 8.73 26.67 10.73
C TRP A 627 9.43 25.32 10.67
N VAL A 628 10.58 25.26 9.98
CA VAL A 628 11.48 24.12 9.86
C VAL A 628 12.77 24.41 10.61
N PRO A 629 13.28 23.53 11.49
CA PRO A 629 14.59 23.69 12.11
C PRO A 629 15.69 23.93 11.08
N GLU A 630 16.68 24.75 11.45
CA GLU A 630 17.89 24.92 10.63
C GLU A 630 18.61 23.57 10.47
N ALA A 631 18.95 23.22 9.26
CA ALA A 631 19.57 21.94 8.90
C ALA A 631 20.48 22.08 7.67
N PRO A 632 21.41 21.13 7.45
CA PRO A 632 22.12 21.01 6.17
C PRO A 632 21.14 20.90 5.01
N GLU A 633 21.46 21.60 3.92
CA GLU A 633 20.56 21.75 2.75
C GLU A 633 19.97 20.42 2.24
N MET A 634 20.79 19.36 2.21
CA MET A 634 20.40 18.05 1.69
C MET A 634 19.46 17.27 2.63
N LEU A 635 19.24 17.72 3.87
CA LEU A 635 18.29 17.15 4.82
C LEU A 635 16.91 17.82 4.78
N TYR A 636 16.80 19.04 4.25
CA TYR A 636 15.51 19.74 4.16
C TYR A 636 14.42 18.94 3.45
N PRO A 637 14.67 18.18 2.37
CA PRO A 637 13.62 17.39 1.74
C PRO A 637 12.87 16.46 2.71
N VAL A 638 13.58 15.80 3.63
CA VAL A 638 12.98 14.93 4.64
C VAL A 638 12.13 15.73 5.63
N LEU A 639 12.67 16.84 6.15
CA LEU A 639 12.00 17.68 7.14
C LEU A 639 10.73 18.31 6.57
N ILE A 640 10.80 18.85 5.37
CA ILE A 640 9.67 19.51 4.70
C ILE A 640 8.59 18.49 4.35
N ALA A 641 8.96 17.28 3.91
CA ALA A 641 7.99 16.21 3.62
C ALA A 641 7.09 15.89 4.81
N ILE A 642 7.63 15.88 6.02
CA ILE A 642 6.86 15.64 7.25
C ILE A 642 5.81 16.76 7.48
N HIS A 643 6.16 18.01 7.20
CA HIS A 643 5.20 19.12 7.25
C HIS A 643 4.08 18.96 6.23
N MET A 644 4.42 18.55 4.99
CA MET A 644 3.42 18.30 3.94
C MET A 644 2.46 17.18 4.33
N GLN A 645 2.97 16.09 4.89
CA GLN A 645 2.16 14.95 5.36
C GLN A 645 1.23 15.38 6.51
N ARG A 646 1.72 16.14 7.49
CA ARG A 646 0.92 16.64 8.61
C ARG A 646 -0.17 17.60 8.12
N MET A 647 0.18 18.52 7.21
CA MET A 647 -0.79 19.44 6.61
C MET A 647 -1.89 18.67 5.89
N ALA A 648 -1.55 17.74 4.99
CA ALA A 648 -2.52 16.95 4.24
C ALA A 648 -3.44 16.12 5.18
N TYR A 649 -2.89 15.52 6.23
CA TYR A 649 -3.64 14.80 7.26
C TYR A 649 -4.70 15.68 7.92
N HIS A 650 -4.35 16.88 8.42
CA HIS A 650 -5.28 17.78 9.09
C HIS A 650 -6.37 18.30 8.15
N PHE A 651 -6.03 18.60 6.89
CA PHE A 651 -7.01 18.98 5.88
C PHE A 651 -8.01 17.85 5.61
N ALA A 652 -7.55 16.62 5.47
CA ALA A 652 -8.40 15.46 5.25
C ALA A 652 -9.34 15.20 6.44
N ILE A 653 -8.82 15.27 7.67
CA ILE A 653 -9.64 15.12 8.88
C ILE A 653 -10.71 16.21 8.95
N ARG A 654 -10.37 17.46 8.64
CA ARG A 654 -11.31 18.57 8.65
C ARG A 654 -12.42 18.41 7.62
N ARG A 655 -12.11 17.78 6.47
CA ARG A 655 -13.08 17.44 5.41
C ARG A 655 -13.87 16.16 5.71
N GLY A 656 -13.56 15.44 6.77
CA GLY A 656 -14.22 14.16 7.11
C GLY A 656 -13.83 13.00 6.20
N CYS A 657 -12.65 13.09 5.55
CA CYS A 657 -12.15 12.04 4.65
C CYS A 657 -11.53 10.89 5.44
N ASP A 658 -11.58 9.68 4.89
CA ASP A 658 -10.84 8.52 5.39
C ASP A 658 -9.38 8.64 4.96
N VAL A 659 -8.48 8.87 5.90
CA VAL A 659 -7.05 9.08 5.63
C VAL A 659 -6.27 7.77 5.49
N ASP A 660 -6.77 6.67 6.05
CA ASP A 660 -6.13 5.36 5.96
C ASP A 660 -6.50 4.63 4.67
N GLN A 661 -7.75 4.83 4.21
CA GLN A 661 -8.30 4.22 3.00
C GLN A 661 -9.02 5.29 2.15
N PRO A 662 -8.28 6.21 1.51
CA PRO A 662 -8.88 7.20 0.64
C PRO A 662 -9.61 6.55 -0.54
N ARG A 663 -10.73 7.15 -0.96
CA ARG A 663 -11.54 6.61 -2.07
C ARG A 663 -10.70 6.44 -3.35
N ASN A 664 -10.94 5.37 -4.09
CA ASN A 664 -10.33 5.10 -5.39
C ASN A 664 -8.79 4.93 -5.34
N LEU A 665 -8.21 4.64 -4.18
CA LEU A 665 -6.78 4.40 -4.02
C LEU A 665 -6.53 3.06 -3.33
N ALA A 666 -5.49 2.37 -3.77
CA ALA A 666 -4.95 1.19 -3.14
C ALA A 666 -3.48 1.40 -2.77
N LYS A 667 -3.00 0.77 -1.68
CA LYS A 667 -1.62 0.93 -1.18
C LYS A 667 -0.55 0.58 -2.22
N SER A 668 -0.83 -0.39 -3.08
CA SER A 668 0.10 -0.84 -4.11
C SER A 668 -0.68 -1.33 -5.34
N VAL A 669 -0.24 -0.96 -6.53
CA VAL A 669 -0.85 -1.35 -7.81
C VAL A 669 -0.04 -2.49 -8.40
N THR A 670 -0.60 -3.71 -8.43
CA THR A 670 0.06 -4.93 -8.91
C THR A 670 -0.52 -5.47 -10.21
N VAL A 671 -1.42 -4.75 -10.80
CA VAL A 671 -1.97 -5.03 -12.13
C VAL A 671 -1.83 -3.78 -12.99
N GLU A 672 -1.73 -3.99 -14.28
CA GLU A 672 -1.66 -2.93 -15.27
C GLU A 672 -3.05 -2.40 -15.63
#